data_59911f665d5835432784d969fdf0d8cd
#
_entry.id   59911f665d5835432784d969fdf0d8cd
#
_cell.length_a   1.000
_cell.length_b   1.000
_cell.length_c   1.000
_cell.angle_alpha   90.00
_cell.angle_beta   90.00
_cell.angle_gamma   90.00
#
_symmetry.space_group_name_H-M   'P 1'
#
loop_
_entity.id
_entity.type
_entity.pdbx_description
1 polymer ?
#
loop_
_entity_poly.entity_id
_entity_poly.type
_entity_poly.pdbx_seq_one_letter_code
_entity_poly.pdbx_strand_id
1 'polypeptide(L)'
;MKKTSTMIVALLSAMVAAAKVQLPQMFQDGMVLQRGKPIPVWGTADAGEHVAVTFKKKVYETTADAQGHWQVVLPVQKAGGPYTLNVESGSTLTISDVLIGDVWLCSGQSNIDVTIERVYPQYGKVIDDYQNPQIRMFRVQTDYDTHGPKHDVKPTPINWKPVTKENAWLFSAVGYFLGREMYEKTGVPQGIIVNSLGGTPIQAWLPADTLKRYFPDLWQRTQFYQDDKMVQAMQQANQQAQRRWQQMLTEGDPGLAEGWAAADYDDSQWELKQVFATQPNGRPQSVDLFHGRLNGSLWARQLVEVDAAHAGQPCRLLVGTLYDADETYVNGKKVGQTGYQYPPRRYQIPAGLLRAGRNALTVRFITKGGAPHFIPEKPYKLIFDDGTEVTLSTQWRIHTGAQLPGSPGIDAGGQNLPTVLYNAMLHPLAPYSLAGVVWYQGESNTGGDARHYQTWLTQLIGSWRQLFRQPQLPFVVAQLANFMEPADQPQHTGWCTVREAQRQATLLTPNTALAVNIDLGEAVDIHPLLKREVAQRIARCFDHLIWHPKTLLSPQVVKTEKRGTEVLLTLDQPLLNEGVLYEFEVAGPDGRYHNAQATGNGTTITLQAPVENAQWVRYAWKNNPARANVYGKSTLPMSPCQLKL
;
A
#
# COMPACT_ATOMS: atom_id res chain seq x y z
N MET A 1 -53.14 -58.30 -44.08
CA MET A 1 -51.87 -57.81 -43.56
C MET A 1 -52.15 -56.40 -42.97
N LYS A 2 -52.31 -56.32 -41.64
CA LYS A 2 -52.55 -55.07 -40.93
C LYS A 2 -51.21 -54.59 -40.39
N LYS A 3 -50.73 -53.40 -40.81
CA LYS A 3 -49.54 -52.73 -40.25
C LYS A 3 -49.98 -51.93 -39.03
N THR A 4 -49.50 -52.33 -37.85
CA THR A 4 -49.62 -51.61 -36.60
C THR A 4 -48.43 -50.64 -36.48
N SER A 5 -48.69 -49.35 -36.53
CA SER A 5 -47.68 -48.33 -36.28
C SER A 5 -47.63 -48.05 -34.77
N THR A 6 -46.53 -48.36 -34.14
CA THR A 6 -46.25 -48.06 -32.71
C THR A 6 -45.61 -46.65 -32.66
N MET A 7 -46.34 -45.72 -32.06
CA MET A 7 -45.89 -44.33 -31.84
C MET A 7 -45.11 -44.31 -30.50
N ILE A 8 -43.79 -44.14 -30.58
CA ILE A 8 -42.94 -43.97 -29.41
C ILE A 8 -43.02 -42.48 -29.04
N VAL A 9 -43.67 -42.16 -27.94
CA VAL A 9 -43.63 -40.84 -27.29
C VAL A 9 -42.38 -40.77 -26.45
N ALA A 10 -41.34 -40.06 -26.91
CA ALA A 10 -40.16 -39.72 -26.11
C ALA A 10 -40.52 -38.58 -25.16
N LEU A 11 -40.67 -38.90 -23.86
CA LEU A 11 -40.68 -37.88 -22.80
C LEU A 11 -39.25 -37.30 -22.67
N LEU A 12 -39.02 -36.11 -23.19
CA LEU A 12 -37.89 -35.28 -22.83
C LEU A 12 -38.15 -34.74 -21.40
N SER A 13 -37.63 -35.42 -20.38
CA SER A 13 -37.47 -34.81 -19.06
C SER A 13 -36.34 -33.79 -19.16
N ALA A 14 -36.68 -32.52 -19.33
CA ALA A 14 -35.78 -31.41 -19.10
C ALA A 14 -35.38 -31.46 -17.62
N MET A 15 -34.20 -31.96 -17.31
CA MET A 15 -33.55 -31.65 -16.03
C MET A 15 -33.28 -30.16 -16.01
N VAL A 16 -34.22 -29.41 -15.40
CA VAL A 16 -33.95 -28.05 -14.97
C VAL A 16 -32.88 -28.18 -13.87
N ALA A 17 -31.62 -27.96 -14.23
CA ALA A 17 -30.58 -27.73 -13.24
C ALA A 17 -30.99 -26.45 -12.51
N ALA A 18 -31.57 -26.60 -11.32
CA ALA A 18 -31.86 -25.45 -10.47
C ALA A 18 -30.55 -24.71 -10.26
N ALA A 19 -30.46 -23.48 -10.75
CA ALA A 19 -29.30 -22.66 -10.47
C ALA A 19 -29.24 -22.43 -8.96
N LYS A 20 -28.10 -22.75 -8.37
CA LYS A 20 -27.89 -22.58 -6.93
C LYS A 20 -27.80 -21.10 -6.63
N VAL A 21 -28.47 -20.65 -5.57
CA VAL A 21 -28.25 -19.30 -5.02
C VAL A 21 -26.75 -19.09 -4.79
N GLN A 22 -26.25 -17.92 -5.21
CA GLN A 22 -24.83 -17.55 -5.06
C GLN A 22 -24.72 -16.26 -4.26
N LEU A 23 -23.70 -16.20 -3.43
CA LEU A 23 -23.33 -15.03 -2.64
C LEU A 23 -21.99 -14.50 -3.10
N PRO A 24 -21.77 -13.17 -3.05
CA PRO A 24 -20.46 -12.59 -3.28
C PRO A 24 -19.38 -13.16 -2.34
N GLN A 25 -18.12 -13.13 -2.78
CA GLN A 25 -16.96 -13.64 -2.04
C GLN A 25 -16.80 -13.04 -0.64
N MET A 26 -17.42 -11.91 -0.37
CA MET A 26 -17.41 -11.29 0.96
C MET A 26 -18.29 -12.02 1.98
N PHE A 27 -19.30 -12.78 1.53
CA PHE A 27 -20.18 -13.53 2.40
C PHE A 27 -19.67 -14.95 2.59
N GLN A 28 -18.75 -15.11 3.53
CA GLN A 28 -18.10 -16.38 3.89
C GLN A 28 -18.03 -16.56 5.39
N ASP A 29 -17.73 -17.77 5.83
CA ASP A 29 -17.50 -18.08 7.23
C ASP A 29 -16.49 -17.12 7.86
N GLY A 30 -16.79 -16.69 9.06
CA GLY A 30 -15.94 -15.74 9.77
C GLY A 30 -16.18 -14.27 9.41
N MET A 31 -17.10 -13.91 8.52
CA MET A 31 -17.34 -12.52 8.13
C MET A 31 -17.73 -11.63 9.31
N VAL A 32 -17.42 -10.33 9.20
CA VAL A 32 -17.85 -9.30 10.15
C VAL A 32 -18.81 -8.35 9.45
N LEU A 33 -20.05 -8.24 9.94
CA LEU A 33 -21.06 -7.32 9.44
C LEU A 33 -21.12 -6.05 10.28
N GLN A 34 -21.39 -4.89 9.65
CA GLN A 34 -21.38 -3.60 10.32
C GLN A 34 -22.51 -3.46 11.34
N ARG A 35 -22.16 -3.13 12.59
CA ARG A 35 -23.13 -2.75 13.63
C ARG A 35 -23.69 -1.35 13.43
N GLY A 36 -24.83 -1.07 14.03
CA GLY A 36 -25.38 0.29 14.11
C GLY A 36 -25.91 0.86 12.79
N LYS A 37 -25.91 0.06 11.74
CA LYS A 37 -26.41 0.42 10.41
C LYS A 37 -27.26 -0.72 9.84
N PRO A 38 -28.17 -0.48 8.88
CA PRO A 38 -28.82 -1.53 8.10
C PRO A 38 -27.76 -2.40 7.42
N ILE A 39 -28.00 -3.71 7.34
CA ILE A 39 -27.05 -4.68 6.79
C ILE A 39 -27.61 -5.23 5.48
N PRO A 40 -27.14 -4.80 4.31
CA PRO A 40 -27.49 -5.41 3.03
C PRO A 40 -26.89 -6.82 2.93
N VAL A 41 -27.70 -7.77 2.46
CA VAL A 41 -27.29 -9.12 2.04
C VAL A 41 -27.81 -9.30 0.63
N TRP A 42 -26.94 -9.67 -0.31
CA TRP A 42 -27.28 -9.74 -1.72
C TRP A 42 -26.57 -10.90 -2.42
N GLY A 43 -27.03 -11.24 -3.60
CA GLY A 43 -26.45 -12.29 -4.41
C GLY A 43 -27.17 -12.48 -5.73
N THR A 44 -27.00 -13.66 -6.32
CA THR A 44 -27.71 -14.06 -7.55
C THR A 44 -28.46 -15.37 -7.33
N ALA A 45 -29.56 -15.54 -8.09
CA ALA A 45 -30.37 -16.76 -8.18
C ALA A 45 -31.01 -16.79 -9.58
N ASP A 46 -31.84 -17.78 -9.89
CA ASP A 46 -32.61 -17.76 -11.12
C ASP A 46 -33.61 -16.59 -11.15
N ALA A 47 -33.84 -16.01 -12.33
CA ALA A 47 -34.79 -14.90 -12.47
C ALA A 47 -36.19 -15.31 -11.97
N GLY A 48 -36.74 -14.49 -11.06
CA GLY A 48 -38.03 -14.75 -10.45
C GLY A 48 -38.03 -15.77 -9.31
N GLU A 49 -36.86 -16.29 -8.92
CA GLU A 49 -36.74 -17.25 -7.81
C GLU A 49 -36.91 -16.56 -6.45
N HIS A 50 -37.61 -17.22 -5.57
CA HIS A 50 -37.81 -16.75 -4.20
C HIS A 50 -36.57 -17.04 -3.35
N VAL A 51 -36.07 -16.02 -2.64
CA VAL A 51 -34.92 -16.11 -1.77
C VAL A 51 -35.29 -15.74 -0.33
N ALA A 52 -34.96 -16.62 0.62
CA ALA A 52 -35.17 -16.41 2.05
C ALA A 52 -33.82 -16.33 2.78
N VAL A 53 -33.58 -15.25 3.51
CA VAL A 53 -32.38 -15.04 4.33
C VAL A 53 -32.77 -15.14 5.80
N THR A 54 -32.25 -16.14 6.51
CA THR A 54 -32.52 -16.34 7.94
C THR A 54 -31.31 -15.84 8.76
N PHE A 55 -31.58 -14.89 9.67
CA PHE A 55 -30.58 -14.37 10.60
C PHE A 55 -31.22 -14.19 12.01
N LYS A 56 -30.55 -14.71 13.05
CA LYS A 56 -31.05 -14.66 14.45
C LYS A 56 -32.51 -15.12 14.58
N LYS A 57 -32.86 -16.24 13.94
CA LYS A 57 -34.20 -16.84 13.92
C LYS A 57 -35.30 -15.99 13.23
N LYS A 58 -34.91 -14.92 12.51
CA LYS A 58 -35.82 -14.11 11.68
C LYS A 58 -35.57 -14.36 10.22
N VAL A 59 -36.64 -14.47 9.45
CA VAL A 59 -36.59 -14.68 8.00
C VAL A 59 -36.87 -13.36 7.28
N TYR A 60 -36.09 -13.08 6.24
CA TYR A 60 -36.21 -11.92 5.36
C TYR A 60 -36.27 -12.43 3.92
N GLU A 61 -37.36 -12.11 3.23
CA GLU A 61 -37.70 -12.68 1.94
C GLU A 61 -37.61 -11.65 0.83
N THR A 62 -37.21 -12.10 -0.36
CA THR A 62 -37.18 -11.30 -1.60
C THR A 62 -37.34 -12.22 -2.80
N THR A 63 -37.43 -11.62 -4.00
CA THR A 63 -37.47 -12.36 -5.27
C THR A 63 -36.33 -11.82 -6.15
N ALA A 64 -35.62 -12.71 -6.82
CA ALA A 64 -34.62 -12.34 -7.80
C ALA A 64 -35.24 -11.60 -8.99
N ASP A 65 -34.61 -10.52 -9.43
CA ASP A 65 -35.08 -9.74 -10.58
C ASP A 65 -34.86 -10.49 -11.91
N ALA A 66 -35.20 -9.84 -13.04
CA ALA A 66 -35.10 -10.42 -14.36
C ALA A 66 -33.63 -10.74 -14.77
N GLN A 67 -32.65 -10.15 -14.10
CA GLN A 67 -31.21 -10.39 -14.28
C GLN A 67 -30.67 -11.41 -13.25
N GLY A 68 -31.54 -11.93 -12.37
CA GLY A 68 -31.18 -12.88 -11.32
C GLY A 68 -30.57 -12.23 -10.07
N HIS A 69 -30.58 -10.92 -9.94
CA HIS A 69 -30.07 -10.25 -8.73
C HIS A 69 -31.12 -10.17 -7.64
N TRP A 70 -30.70 -10.38 -6.41
CA TRP A 70 -31.56 -10.22 -5.24
C TRP A 70 -30.84 -9.49 -4.10
N GLN A 71 -31.60 -8.83 -3.26
CA GLN A 71 -31.10 -8.17 -2.06
C GLN A 71 -32.18 -8.18 -0.97
N VAL A 72 -31.74 -8.43 0.28
CA VAL A 72 -32.51 -8.12 1.50
C VAL A 72 -31.70 -7.15 2.36
N VAL A 73 -32.39 -6.45 3.26
CA VAL A 73 -31.73 -5.54 4.21
C VAL A 73 -32.10 -5.98 5.63
N LEU A 74 -31.14 -6.53 6.36
CA LEU A 74 -31.33 -6.84 7.77
C LEU A 74 -31.40 -5.53 8.58
N PRO A 75 -32.23 -5.45 9.63
CA PRO A 75 -32.29 -4.28 10.48
C PRO A 75 -31.00 -4.07 11.25
N VAL A 76 -30.85 -2.87 11.78
CA VAL A 76 -29.72 -2.47 12.62
C VAL A 76 -29.47 -3.49 13.74
N GLN A 77 -28.22 -3.92 13.87
CA GLN A 77 -27.76 -4.88 14.87
C GLN A 77 -26.81 -4.24 15.88
N LYS A 78 -26.83 -4.74 17.13
CA LYS A 78 -25.79 -4.48 18.14
C LYS A 78 -24.62 -5.43 17.91
N ALA A 79 -23.42 -5.02 18.35
CA ALA A 79 -22.23 -5.86 18.32
C ALA A 79 -22.44 -7.21 19.04
N GLY A 80 -21.78 -8.25 18.57
CA GLY A 80 -21.83 -9.60 19.15
C GLY A 80 -21.60 -10.68 18.10
N GLY A 81 -21.82 -11.92 18.51
CA GLY A 81 -21.57 -13.14 17.74
C GLY A 81 -20.88 -14.20 18.59
N PRO A 82 -20.53 -15.36 18.01
CA PRO A 82 -20.79 -15.70 16.60
C PRO A 82 -22.27 -16.04 16.31
N TYR A 83 -22.70 -15.74 15.10
CA TYR A 83 -24.02 -16.05 14.57
C TYR A 83 -23.92 -16.90 13.30
N THR A 84 -25.06 -17.43 12.87
CA THR A 84 -25.22 -18.11 11.58
C THR A 84 -26.17 -17.31 10.70
N LEU A 85 -25.85 -17.21 9.41
CA LEU A 85 -26.69 -16.65 8.36
C LEU A 85 -26.97 -17.74 7.35
N ASN A 86 -28.26 -18.05 7.10
CA ASN A 86 -28.69 -19.00 6.09
C ASN A 86 -29.36 -18.28 4.93
N VAL A 87 -29.06 -18.72 3.71
CA VAL A 87 -29.72 -18.24 2.49
C VAL A 87 -30.30 -19.44 1.76
N GLU A 88 -31.60 -19.41 1.53
CA GLU A 88 -32.36 -20.51 0.94
C GLU A 88 -33.00 -20.04 -0.36
N SER A 89 -32.74 -20.77 -1.44
CA SER A 89 -33.38 -20.65 -2.75
C SER A 89 -33.03 -21.89 -3.56
N GLY A 90 -33.97 -22.84 -3.72
CA GLY A 90 -33.69 -24.13 -4.35
C GLY A 90 -32.61 -24.97 -3.66
N SER A 91 -31.68 -24.33 -2.95
CA SER A 91 -30.63 -24.92 -2.10
C SER A 91 -30.39 -24.02 -0.88
N THR A 92 -29.73 -24.55 0.14
CA THR A 92 -29.38 -23.77 1.36
C THR A 92 -27.87 -23.53 1.38
N LEU A 93 -27.50 -22.24 1.53
CA LEU A 93 -26.14 -21.82 1.87
C LEU A 93 -26.12 -21.39 3.34
N THR A 94 -25.17 -21.94 4.09
CA THR A 94 -24.98 -21.59 5.51
C THR A 94 -23.63 -20.91 5.67
N ILE A 95 -23.64 -19.71 6.26
CA ILE A 95 -22.44 -18.97 6.65
C ILE A 95 -22.36 -18.99 8.17
N SER A 96 -21.30 -19.56 8.68
CA SER A 96 -21.03 -19.76 10.10
C SER A 96 -20.10 -18.69 10.66
N ASP A 97 -20.05 -18.61 12.00
CA ASP A 97 -19.11 -17.74 12.72
C ASP A 97 -19.18 -16.26 12.32
N VAL A 98 -20.40 -15.77 12.05
CA VAL A 98 -20.65 -14.37 11.67
C VAL A 98 -20.57 -13.46 12.90
N LEU A 99 -19.71 -12.44 12.85
CA LEU A 99 -19.63 -11.40 13.87
C LEU A 99 -20.36 -10.13 13.43
N ILE A 100 -20.91 -9.41 14.40
CA ILE A 100 -21.40 -8.04 14.23
C ILE A 100 -20.43 -7.10 14.94
N GLY A 101 -19.81 -6.18 14.21
CA GLY A 101 -18.78 -5.29 14.73
C GLY A 101 -18.59 -4.04 13.89
N ASP A 102 -17.44 -3.42 13.96
CA ASP A 102 -17.08 -2.29 13.10
C ASP A 102 -16.28 -2.78 11.90
N VAL A 103 -16.65 -2.34 10.69
CA VAL A 103 -16.02 -2.75 9.44
C VAL A 103 -15.32 -1.57 8.80
N TRP A 104 -14.01 -1.70 8.59
CA TRP A 104 -13.14 -0.66 8.03
C TRP A 104 -12.65 -1.06 6.65
N LEU A 105 -12.82 -0.17 5.68
CA LEU A 105 -12.24 -0.33 4.35
C LEU A 105 -10.87 0.36 4.31
N CYS A 106 -9.81 -0.43 4.25
CA CYS A 106 -8.43 0.04 4.10
C CYS A 106 -8.04 -0.02 2.62
N SER A 107 -7.93 1.14 1.96
CA SER A 107 -7.69 1.21 0.53
C SER A 107 -6.56 2.18 0.17
N GLY A 108 -6.02 2.04 -1.04
CA GLY A 108 -4.91 2.85 -1.54
C GLY A 108 -3.88 2.03 -2.32
N GLN A 109 -2.60 2.33 -2.09
CA GLN A 109 -1.50 1.63 -2.77
C GLN A 109 -0.59 0.86 -1.78
N SER A 110 0.67 0.66 -2.13
CA SER A 110 1.58 -0.22 -1.38
C SER A 110 1.70 0.08 0.12
N ASN A 111 1.65 1.33 0.56
CA ASN A 111 1.83 1.67 1.97
C ASN A 111 0.70 1.17 2.90
N ILE A 112 -0.53 1.02 2.40
CA ILE A 112 -1.60 0.33 3.14
C ILE A 112 -1.48 -1.20 3.01
N ASP A 113 -0.79 -1.68 1.99
CA ASP A 113 -0.63 -3.09 1.64
C ASP A 113 0.58 -3.77 2.31
N VAL A 114 1.53 -2.99 2.84
CA VAL A 114 2.70 -3.50 3.58
C VAL A 114 2.26 -4.51 4.64
N THR A 115 2.81 -5.74 4.56
CA THR A 115 2.41 -6.85 5.42
C THR A 115 3.10 -6.81 6.80
N ILE A 116 2.52 -7.53 7.75
CA ILE A 116 3.13 -7.78 9.07
C ILE A 116 4.52 -8.40 8.92
N GLU A 117 4.71 -9.34 7.97
CA GLU A 117 6.02 -9.94 7.68
C GLU A 117 7.10 -8.87 7.42
N ARG A 118 6.78 -7.82 6.66
CA ARG A 118 7.73 -6.75 6.36
C ARG A 118 8.10 -5.93 7.59
N VAL A 119 7.14 -5.62 8.45
CA VAL A 119 7.35 -4.79 9.64
C VAL A 119 7.76 -5.58 10.88
N TYR A 120 7.79 -6.90 10.80
CA TYR A 120 8.13 -7.78 11.91
C TYR A 120 9.47 -7.46 12.59
N PRO A 121 10.56 -7.08 11.89
CA PRO A 121 11.79 -6.65 12.56
C PRO A 121 11.62 -5.49 13.54
N GLN A 122 10.64 -4.63 13.30
CA GLN A 122 10.33 -3.48 14.17
C GLN A 122 9.42 -3.86 15.34
N TYR A 123 8.48 -4.81 15.14
CA TYR A 123 7.40 -5.07 16.10
C TYR A 123 7.28 -6.53 16.54
N GLY A 124 8.27 -7.39 16.26
CA GLY A 124 8.19 -8.84 16.43
C GLY A 124 7.52 -9.28 17.74
N LYS A 125 8.06 -8.83 18.88
CA LYS A 125 7.49 -9.16 20.20
C LYS A 125 6.03 -8.71 20.37
N VAL A 126 5.68 -7.53 19.87
CA VAL A 126 4.32 -6.98 19.96
C VAL A 126 3.31 -7.80 19.13
N ILE A 127 3.79 -8.40 18.04
CA ILE A 127 3.00 -9.24 17.14
C ILE A 127 2.87 -10.66 17.73
N ASP A 128 3.97 -11.24 18.20
CA ASP A 128 4.01 -12.60 18.73
C ASP A 128 3.15 -12.77 19.99
N ASP A 129 3.10 -11.73 20.83
CA ASP A 129 2.36 -11.72 22.09
C ASP A 129 0.86 -11.43 21.93
N TYR A 130 0.38 -11.16 20.68
CA TYR A 130 -1.00 -10.72 20.46
C TYR A 130 -1.79 -11.64 19.52
N GLN A 131 -2.89 -12.17 20.04
CA GLN A 131 -3.90 -12.90 19.26
C GLN A 131 -5.28 -12.42 19.65
N ASN A 132 -6.15 -12.21 18.67
CA ASN A 132 -7.55 -11.84 18.92
C ASN A 132 -8.45 -12.32 17.76
N PRO A 133 -9.24 -13.39 17.95
CA PRO A 133 -10.10 -13.92 16.90
C PRO A 133 -11.31 -13.03 16.57
N GLN A 134 -11.55 -11.97 17.35
CA GLN A 134 -12.58 -10.98 17.04
C GLN A 134 -12.09 -9.87 16.09
N ILE A 135 -10.81 -9.87 15.73
CA ILE A 135 -10.26 -9.01 14.66
C ILE A 135 -10.04 -9.90 13.45
N ARG A 136 -10.69 -9.58 12.34
CA ARG A 136 -10.67 -10.40 11.13
C ARG A 136 -10.38 -9.58 9.90
N MET A 137 -9.63 -10.17 8.97
CA MET A 137 -9.24 -9.50 7.74
C MET A 137 -9.77 -10.25 6.53
N PHE A 138 -10.34 -9.48 5.60
CA PHE A 138 -10.64 -9.87 4.23
C PHE A 138 -9.76 -9.06 3.29
N ARG A 139 -9.01 -9.74 2.41
CA ARG A 139 -8.19 -9.07 1.40
C ARG A 139 -8.78 -9.26 0.02
N VAL A 140 -9.09 -8.17 -0.65
CA VAL A 140 -9.55 -8.20 -2.03
C VAL A 140 -8.40 -8.65 -2.93
N GLN A 141 -8.65 -9.70 -3.72
CA GLN A 141 -7.68 -10.21 -4.68
C GLN A 141 -7.52 -9.22 -5.83
N THR A 142 -6.27 -9.00 -6.25
CA THR A 142 -5.93 -8.10 -7.37
C THR A 142 -6.66 -8.48 -8.64
N ASP A 143 -7.37 -7.50 -9.19
CA ASP A 143 -8.05 -7.58 -10.47
C ASP A 143 -8.20 -6.19 -11.10
N TYR A 144 -8.47 -6.11 -12.38
CA TYR A 144 -8.81 -4.85 -13.08
C TYR A 144 -9.75 -5.12 -14.25
N ASP A 145 -10.55 -4.12 -14.63
CA ASP A 145 -11.49 -4.23 -15.73
C ASP A 145 -11.67 -2.89 -16.45
N THR A 146 -11.47 -2.89 -17.78
CA THR A 146 -11.58 -1.71 -18.63
C THR A 146 -13.00 -1.47 -19.15
N HIS A 147 -13.88 -2.49 -19.11
CA HIS A 147 -15.20 -2.45 -19.73
C HIS A 147 -16.27 -1.90 -18.81
N GLY A 148 -16.20 -2.27 -17.50
CA GLY A 148 -17.20 -1.80 -16.54
C GLY A 148 -17.13 -2.49 -15.20
N PRO A 149 -18.02 -2.10 -14.28
CA PRO A 149 -18.06 -2.66 -12.95
C PRO A 149 -18.37 -4.16 -12.96
N LYS A 150 -17.58 -4.94 -12.21
CA LYS A 150 -17.84 -6.36 -11.95
C LYS A 150 -18.89 -6.53 -10.86
N HIS A 151 -19.51 -7.70 -10.84
CA HIS A 151 -20.52 -8.07 -9.84
C HIS A 151 -19.90 -8.65 -8.57
N ASP A 152 -18.73 -9.26 -8.66
CA ASP A 152 -18.01 -9.87 -7.53
C ASP A 152 -16.50 -9.72 -7.67
N VAL A 153 -15.80 -9.82 -6.55
CA VAL A 153 -14.32 -9.86 -6.51
C VAL A 153 -13.81 -11.28 -6.77
N LYS A 154 -12.54 -11.40 -7.17
CA LYS A 154 -11.90 -12.72 -7.29
C LYS A 154 -11.79 -13.42 -5.93
N PRO A 155 -11.86 -14.76 -5.90
CA PRO A 155 -11.58 -15.56 -4.70
C PRO A 155 -10.21 -15.21 -4.10
N THR A 156 -10.17 -15.13 -2.76
CA THR A 156 -8.95 -14.77 -2.02
C THR A 156 -8.61 -15.81 -0.96
N PRO A 157 -7.30 -16.10 -0.71
CA PRO A 157 -6.89 -16.95 0.40
C PRO A 157 -7.05 -16.27 1.78
N ILE A 158 -7.17 -14.92 1.81
CA ILE A 158 -7.39 -14.15 3.05
C ILE A 158 -8.84 -13.69 3.10
N ASN A 159 -9.71 -14.64 3.41
CA ASN A 159 -11.15 -14.47 3.50
C ASN A 159 -11.59 -14.48 4.98
N TRP A 160 -11.71 -13.33 5.60
CA TRP A 160 -12.12 -13.13 6.99
C TRP A 160 -11.28 -13.93 8.01
N LYS A 161 -9.97 -14.04 7.75
CA LYS A 161 -9.02 -14.72 8.64
C LYS A 161 -8.91 -13.96 9.97
N PRO A 162 -8.99 -14.66 11.12
CA PRO A 162 -8.78 -14.04 12.43
C PRO A 162 -7.30 -13.73 12.68
N VAL A 163 -7.05 -12.76 13.56
CA VAL A 163 -5.69 -12.45 14.05
C VAL A 163 -5.22 -13.58 14.95
N THR A 164 -4.41 -14.49 14.38
CA THR A 164 -3.69 -15.56 15.07
C THR A 164 -2.22 -15.55 14.64
N LYS A 165 -1.38 -16.33 15.33
CA LYS A 165 0.04 -16.49 14.96
C LYS A 165 0.23 -16.91 13.51
N GLU A 166 -0.61 -17.84 13.05
CA GLU A 166 -0.53 -18.44 11.72
C GLU A 166 -0.97 -17.48 10.62
N ASN A 167 -1.98 -16.65 10.90
CA ASN A 167 -2.62 -15.80 9.89
C ASN A 167 -2.01 -14.40 9.79
N ALA A 168 -1.45 -13.86 10.89
CA ALA A 168 -1.05 -12.47 11.00
C ALA A 168 -0.01 -12.03 9.96
N TRP A 169 0.89 -12.92 9.56
CA TRP A 169 1.99 -12.63 8.63
C TRP A 169 1.57 -12.00 7.31
N LEU A 170 0.40 -12.42 6.80
CA LEU A 170 -0.13 -11.99 5.51
C LEU A 170 -0.99 -10.72 5.60
N PHE A 171 -1.27 -10.25 6.82
CA PHE A 171 -2.14 -9.10 7.03
C PHE A 171 -1.44 -7.79 6.70
N SER A 172 -2.21 -6.83 6.19
CA SER A 172 -1.80 -5.43 6.15
C SER A 172 -1.39 -4.98 7.55
N ALA A 173 -0.19 -4.45 7.71
CA ALA A 173 0.29 -3.98 9.00
C ALA A 173 -0.57 -2.83 9.54
N VAL A 174 -0.94 -1.87 8.67
CA VAL A 174 -1.86 -0.79 9.07
C VAL A 174 -3.22 -1.35 9.46
N GLY A 175 -3.78 -2.27 8.68
CA GLY A 175 -5.06 -2.91 8.99
C GLY A 175 -5.02 -3.70 10.30
N TYR A 176 -3.95 -4.46 10.54
CA TYR A 176 -3.73 -5.22 11.77
C TYR A 176 -3.70 -4.30 13.01
N PHE A 177 -2.85 -3.28 12.99
CA PHE A 177 -2.72 -2.36 14.12
C PHE A 177 -3.98 -1.49 14.28
N LEU A 178 -4.65 -1.07 13.20
CA LEU A 178 -5.92 -0.36 13.28
C LEU A 178 -6.99 -1.23 13.95
N GLY A 179 -7.14 -2.48 13.52
CA GLY A 179 -8.10 -3.41 14.13
C GLY A 179 -7.83 -3.60 15.62
N ARG A 180 -6.56 -3.70 16.01
CA ARG A 180 -6.15 -3.78 17.42
C ARG A 180 -6.52 -2.52 18.21
N GLU A 181 -6.11 -1.33 17.75
CA GLU A 181 -6.41 -0.05 18.41
C GLU A 181 -7.93 0.17 18.56
N MET A 182 -8.70 -0.17 17.52
CA MET A 182 -10.16 -0.01 17.55
C MET A 182 -10.83 -1.03 18.46
N TYR A 183 -10.34 -2.28 18.53
CA TYR A 183 -10.83 -3.28 19.47
C TYR A 183 -10.52 -2.89 20.91
N GLU A 184 -9.29 -2.49 21.21
CA GLU A 184 -8.88 -2.03 22.55
C GLU A 184 -9.72 -0.83 23.02
N LYS A 185 -10.12 0.04 22.09
CA LYS A 185 -10.94 1.22 22.37
C LYS A 185 -12.44 0.89 22.57
N THR A 186 -13.00 0.00 21.77
CA THR A 186 -14.45 -0.20 21.70
C THR A 186 -14.93 -1.52 22.33
N GLY A 187 -14.05 -2.50 22.47
CA GLY A 187 -14.38 -3.85 22.97
C GLY A 187 -15.27 -4.66 22.02
N VAL A 188 -15.43 -4.23 20.76
CA VAL A 188 -16.31 -4.92 19.80
C VAL A 188 -15.52 -5.56 18.66
N PRO A 189 -16.07 -6.60 17.99
CA PRO A 189 -15.43 -7.22 16.84
C PRO A 189 -15.04 -6.22 15.76
N GLN A 190 -13.91 -6.46 15.09
CA GLN A 190 -13.38 -5.61 14.03
C GLN A 190 -13.23 -6.38 12.73
N GLY A 191 -13.82 -5.88 11.66
CA GLY A 191 -13.63 -6.36 10.30
C GLY A 191 -12.75 -5.41 9.51
N ILE A 192 -11.65 -5.90 8.95
CA ILE A 192 -10.73 -5.11 8.13
C ILE A 192 -10.81 -5.62 6.70
N ILE A 193 -11.33 -4.81 5.79
CA ILE A 193 -11.33 -5.09 4.36
C ILE A 193 -10.14 -4.36 3.76
N VAL A 194 -9.14 -5.09 3.28
CA VAL A 194 -7.97 -4.53 2.57
C VAL A 194 -8.24 -4.58 1.08
N ASN A 195 -8.38 -3.41 0.47
CA ASN A 195 -8.65 -3.24 -0.96
C ASN A 195 -7.63 -2.27 -1.55
N SER A 196 -6.46 -2.78 -1.89
CA SER A 196 -5.30 -1.98 -2.27
C SER A 196 -4.47 -2.65 -3.36
N LEU A 197 -3.73 -1.83 -4.11
CA LEU A 197 -2.77 -2.34 -5.09
C LEU A 197 -1.56 -1.41 -5.19
N GLY A 198 -0.37 -1.96 -4.98
CA GLY A 198 0.89 -1.23 -5.03
C GLY A 198 1.15 -0.56 -6.37
N GLY A 199 1.71 0.66 -6.34
CA GLY A 199 2.11 1.41 -7.53
C GLY A 199 0.96 2.02 -8.33
N THR A 200 -0.28 2.01 -7.82
CA THR A 200 -1.44 2.49 -8.57
C THR A 200 -1.79 3.95 -8.28
N PRO A 201 -2.14 4.73 -9.32
CA PRO A 201 -2.55 6.12 -9.15
C PRO A 201 -4.03 6.20 -8.74
N ILE A 202 -4.41 7.33 -8.12
CA ILE A 202 -5.79 7.58 -7.65
C ILE A 202 -6.83 7.45 -8.76
N GLN A 203 -6.48 7.78 -10.01
CA GLN A 203 -7.38 7.74 -11.16
C GLN A 203 -7.93 6.33 -11.43
N ALA A 204 -7.17 5.29 -11.09
CA ALA A 204 -7.62 3.89 -11.24
C ALA A 204 -8.79 3.54 -10.32
N TRP A 205 -9.00 4.31 -9.26
CA TRP A 205 -10.01 4.12 -8.23
C TRP A 205 -11.24 5.05 -8.36
N LEU A 206 -11.31 5.87 -9.41
CA LEU A 206 -12.45 6.74 -9.71
C LEU A 206 -13.46 6.04 -10.64
N PRO A 207 -14.78 6.25 -10.46
CA PRO A 207 -15.79 5.70 -11.38
C PRO A 207 -15.76 6.39 -12.73
N ALA A 208 -16.16 5.66 -13.78
CA ALA A 208 -16.20 6.15 -15.15
C ALA A 208 -17.01 7.46 -15.31
N ASP A 209 -18.13 7.60 -14.62
CA ASP A 209 -18.97 8.82 -14.72
C ASP A 209 -18.27 10.06 -14.14
N THR A 210 -17.45 9.89 -13.10
CA THR A 210 -16.58 10.96 -12.59
C THR A 210 -15.53 11.34 -13.64
N LEU A 211 -14.91 10.35 -14.30
CA LEU A 211 -13.92 10.61 -15.34
C LEU A 211 -14.56 11.31 -16.55
N LYS A 212 -15.68 10.83 -17.05
CA LYS A 212 -16.42 11.45 -18.17
C LYS A 212 -16.75 12.91 -17.89
N ARG A 213 -17.18 13.21 -16.66
CA ARG A 213 -17.63 14.54 -16.26
C ARG A 213 -16.49 15.53 -16.02
N TYR A 214 -15.43 15.10 -15.32
CA TYR A 214 -14.40 16.01 -14.81
C TYR A 214 -13.04 15.83 -15.49
N PHE A 215 -12.79 14.68 -16.12
CA PHE A 215 -11.49 14.30 -16.67
C PHE A 215 -11.64 13.49 -17.98
N PRO A 216 -12.27 14.07 -19.02
CA PRO A 216 -12.63 13.35 -20.25
C PRO A 216 -11.42 12.72 -20.96
N ASP A 217 -10.25 13.35 -20.90
CA ASP A 217 -9.03 12.80 -21.52
C ASP A 217 -8.60 11.48 -20.86
N LEU A 218 -8.75 11.38 -19.53
CA LEU A 218 -8.48 10.13 -18.81
C LEU A 218 -9.48 9.04 -19.20
N TRP A 219 -10.74 9.40 -19.42
CA TRP A 219 -11.74 8.46 -19.90
C TRP A 219 -11.42 7.96 -21.32
N GLN A 220 -11.02 8.84 -22.23
CA GLN A 220 -10.60 8.45 -23.59
C GLN A 220 -9.42 7.46 -23.55
N ARG A 221 -8.46 7.68 -22.64
CA ARG A 221 -7.36 6.72 -22.46
C ARG A 221 -7.88 5.34 -22.07
N THR A 222 -8.86 5.23 -21.15
CA THR A 222 -9.45 3.94 -20.79
C THR A 222 -10.16 3.29 -21.97
N GLN A 223 -10.94 4.09 -22.74
CA GLN A 223 -11.65 3.58 -23.93
C GLN A 223 -10.71 2.98 -24.99
N PHE A 224 -9.53 3.56 -25.19
CA PHE A 224 -8.53 3.02 -26.10
C PHE A 224 -8.18 1.56 -25.77
N TYR A 225 -8.12 1.21 -24.46
CA TYR A 225 -7.80 -0.15 -24.02
C TYR A 225 -9.03 -1.07 -23.86
N GLN A 226 -10.19 -0.70 -24.38
CA GLN A 226 -11.37 -1.57 -24.44
C GLN A 226 -11.39 -2.49 -25.67
N ASP A 227 -10.48 -2.30 -26.64
CA ASP A 227 -10.27 -3.25 -27.73
C ASP A 227 -9.44 -4.45 -27.22
N ASP A 228 -10.12 -5.50 -26.81
CA ASP A 228 -9.50 -6.71 -26.26
C ASP A 228 -8.51 -7.38 -27.21
N LYS A 229 -8.78 -7.34 -28.54
CA LYS A 229 -7.89 -7.94 -29.54
C LYS A 229 -6.59 -7.17 -29.64
N MET A 230 -6.68 -5.85 -29.64
CA MET A 230 -5.51 -4.97 -29.66
C MET A 230 -4.69 -5.15 -28.36
N VAL A 231 -5.34 -5.10 -27.20
CA VAL A 231 -4.68 -5.28 -25.90
C VAL A 231 -4.01 -6.64 -25.80
N GLN A 232 -4.68 -7.71 -26.22
CA GLN A 232 -4.11 -9.06 -26.24
C GLN A 232 -2.87 -9.14 -27.15
N ALA A 233 -2.92 -8.55 -28.34
CA ALA A 233 -1.77 -8.50 -29.25
C ALA A 233 -0.58 -7.74 -28.63
N MET A 234 -0.84 -6.58 -27.99
CA MET A 234 0.19 -5.80 -27.28
C MET A 234 0.78 -6.58 -26.11
N GLN A 235 -0.04 -7.27 -25.32
CA GLN A 235 0.42 -8.12 -24.21
C GLN A 235 1.28 -9.29 -24.70
N GLN A 236 0.87 -9.95 -25.77
CA GLN A 236 1.66 -11.03 -26.40
C GLN A 236 3.02 -10.52 -26.91
N ALA A 237 3.03 -9.37 -27.58
CA ALA A 237 4.26 -8.73 -28.06
C ALA A 237 5.20 -8.39 -26.87
N ASN A 238 4.64 -7.84 -25.77
CA ASN A 238 5.40 -7.59 -24.55
C ASN A 238 5.98 -8.86 -23.94
N GLN A 239 5.19 -9.92 -23.83
CA GLN A 239 5.66 -11.19 -23.29
C GLN A 239 6.79 -11.78 -24.13
N GLN A 240 6.68 -11.74 -25.45
CA GLN A 240 7.74 -12.19 -26.36
C GLN A 240 9.00 -11.35 -26.21
N ALA A 241 8.87 -10.02 -26.17
CA ALA A 241 9.98 -9.11 -25.98
C ALA A 241 10.70 -9.33 -24.63
N GLN A 242 9.94 -9.52 -23.54
CA GLN A 242 10.48 -9.81 -22.22
C GLN A 242 11.21 -11.18 -22.17
N ARG A 243 10.62 -12.22 -22.79
CA ARG A 243 11.27 -13.54 -22.89
C ARG A 243 12.59 -13.45 -23.67
N ARG A 244 12.59 -12.75 -24.81
CA ARG A 244 13.81 -12.55 -25.60
C ARG A 244 14.86 -11.78 -24.83
N TRP A 245 14.48 -10.71 -24.13
CA TRP A 245 15.41 -9.94 -23.30
C TRP A 245 16.00 -10.79 -22.18
N GLN A 246 15.15 -11.60 -21.50
CA GLN A 246 15.61 -12.51 -20.45
C GLN A 246 16.55 -13.60 -20.99
N GLN A 247 16.28 -14.12 -22.18
CA GLN A 247 17.16 -15.07 -22.85
C GLN A 247 18.51 -14.44 -23.15
N MET A 248 18.54 -13.26 -23.77
CA MET A 248 19.77 -12.52 -24.05
C MET A 248 20.55 -12.21 -22.76
N LEU A 249 19.86 -11.87 -21.66
CA LEU A 249 20.49 -11.65 -20.37
C LEU A 249 21.15 -12.91 -19.82
N THR A 250 20.53 -14.07 -20.00
CA THR A 250 21.06 -15.35 -19.51
C THR A 250 22.21 -15.88 -20.36
N GLU A 251 22.03 -15.86 -21.69
CA GLU A 251 23.01 -16.39 -22.64
C GLU A 251 24.23 -15.47 -22.82
N GLY A 252 24.03 -14.15 -22.69
CA GLY A 252 25.08 -13.14 -22.85
C GLY A 252 25.78 -12.75 -21.57
N ASP A 253 25.47 -13.37 -20.41
CA ASP A 253 26.12 -13.03 -19.16
C ASP A 253 27.36 -13.90 -18.92
N PRO A 254 28.57 -13.35 -19.02
CA PRO A 254 29.81 -14.10 -18.78
C PRO A 254 29.87 -14.66 -17.37
N GLY A 255 29.29 -14.00 -16.38
CA GLY A 255 29.28 -14.47 -15.01
C GLY A 255 28.52 -15.78 -14.78
N LEU A 256 27.50 -16.03 -15.58
CA LEU A 256 26.80 -17.32 -15.58
C LEU A 256 27.62 -18.39 -16.33
N ALA A 257 28.20 -18.04 -17.47
CA ALA A 257 28.97 -18.95 -18.30
C ALA A 257 30.27 -19.41 -17.63
N GLU A 258 30.96 -18.50 -16.95
CA GLU A 258 32.26 -18.72 -16.31
C GLU A 258 32.17 -19.07 -14.82
N GLY A 259 30.94 -19.10 -14.26
CA GLY A 259 30.68 -19.51 -12.88
C GLY A 259 31.20 -18.52 -11.83
N TRP A 260 31.04 -17.22 -12.04
CA TRP A 260 31.56 -16.17 -11.15
C TRP A 260 31.04 -16.24 -9.70
N ALA A 261 30.00 -16.99 -9.43
CA ALA A 261 29.51 -17.25 -8.09
C ALA A 261 30.25 -18.39 -7.36
N ALA A 262 31.10 -19.16 -8.04
CA ALA A 262 31.79 -20.29 -7.46
C ALA A 262 32.68 -19.89 -6.27
N ALA A 263 32.84 -20.80 -5.31
CA ALA A 263 33.55 -20.51 -4.07
C ALA A 263 35.04 -20.21 -4.28
N ASP A 264 35.62 -20.84 -5.30
CA ASP A 264 37.05 -20.79 -5.67
C ASP A 264 37.33 -19.89 -6.88
N TYR A 265 36.31 -19.16 -7.37
CA TYR A 265 36.52 -18.22 -8.47
C TYR A 265 37.49 -17.10 -8.06
N ASP A 266 38.51 -16.84 -8.91
CA ASP A 266 39.48 -15.77 -8.71
C ASP A 266 38.90 -14.41 -9.16
N ASP A 267 38.48 -13.61 -8.21
CA ASP A 267 37.96 -12.26 -8.42
C ASP A 267 39.02 -11.16 -8.21
N SER A 268 40.32 -11.50 -8.17
CA SER A 268 41.38 -10.56 -7.88
C SER A 268 41.46 -9.39 -8.86
N GLN A 269 41.01 -9.59 -10.09
CA GLN A 269 40.99 -8.58 -11.16
C GLN A 269 39.74 -7.70 -11.14
N TRP A 270 38.76 -8.01 -10.27
CA TRP A 270 37.56 -7.19 -10.17
C TRP A 270 37.84 -5.90 -9.40
N GLU A 271 37.12 -4.84 -9.77
CA GLU A 271 37.23 -3.55 -9.09
C GLU A 271 36.73 -3.65 -7.64
N LEU A 272 37.56 -3.28 -6.67
CA LEU A 272 37.13 -3.21 -5.26
C LEU A 272 36.47 -1.86 -5.01
N LYS A 273 35.19 -1.88 -4.66
CA LYS A 273 34.40 -0.67 -4.35
C LYS A 273 33.86 -0.67 -2.93
N GLN A 274 33.93 0.50 -2.32
CA GLN A 274 33.13 0.82 -1.13
C GLN A 274 31.69 1.11 -1.59
N VAL A 275 30.70 0.33 -1.15
CA VAL A 275 29.32 0.44 -1.65
C VAL A 275 28.50 1.54 -0.97
N PHE A 276 29.01 2.09 0.14
CA PHE A 276 28.45 3.24 0.83
C PHE A 276 29.50 4.33 1.00
N ALA A 277 29.16 5.56 0.64
CA ALA A 277 29.90 6.77 0.95
C ALA A 277 29.30 7.45 2.19
N THR A 278 30.08 8.29 2.85
CA THR A 278 29.59 9.15 3.94
C THR A 278 29.39 10.56 3.41
N GLN A 279 28.19 11.09 3.54
CA GLN A 279 27.87 12.47 3.19
C GLN A 279 28.50 13.46 4.17
N PRO A 280 28.62 14.76 3.82
CA PRO A 280 29.11 15.80 4.73
C PRO A 280 28.33 15.91 6.05
N ASN A 281 27.04 15.51 6.06
CA ASN A 281 26.18 15.46 7.25
C ASN A 281 26.36 14.18 8.09
N GLY A 282 27.33 13.31 7.74
CA GLY A 282 27.63 12.05 8.44
C GLY A 282 26.73 10.87 8.06
N ARG A 283 25.75 11.05 7.15
CA ARG A 283 24.86 9.96 6.74
C ARG A 283 25.47 9.08 5.66
N PRO A 284 25.20 7.78 5.66
CA PRO A 284 25.61 6.91 4.57
C PRO A 284 24.80 7.19 3.30
N GLN A 285 25.45 7.10 2.15
CA GLN A 285 24.88 7.27 0.83
C GLN A 285 25.23 6.07 -0.04
N SER A 286 24.31 5.64 -0.90
CA SER A 286 24.57 4.64 -1.93
C SER A 286 25.64 5.12 -2.91
N VAL A 287 26.51 4.21 -3.31
CA VAL A 287 27.48 4.43 -4.40
C VAL A 287 26.93 3.77 -5.66
N ASP A 288 26.91 4.49 -6.77
CA ASP A 288 26.61 3.94 -8.09
C ASP A 288 27.72 2.97 -8.49
N LEU A 289 27.39 1.69 -8.65
CA LEU A 289 28.36 0.64 -8.91
C LEU A 289 28.78 0.56 -10.39
N PHE A 290 28.01 1.14 -11.30
CA PHE A 290 28.21 1.08 -12.75
C PHE A 290 28.62 2.43 -13.37
N HIS A 291 28.52 3.54 -12.62
CA HIS A 291 28.70 4.90 -13.11
C HIS A 291 27.71 5.31 -14.22
N GLY A 292 26.44 4.99 -14.00
CA GLY A 292 25.36 5.32 -14.92
C GLY A 292 24.24 4.30 -14.99
N ARG A 293 23.51 4.34 -16.09
CA ARG A 293 22.34 3.47 -16.31
C ARG A 293 22.76 2.18 -17.01
N LEU A 294 22.48 1.05 -16.39
CA LEU A 294 22.74 -0.28 -16.92
C LEU A 294 21.43 -0.94 -17.38
N ASN A 295 21.43 -1.47 -18.59
CA ASN A 295 20.48 -2.52 -19.02
C ASN A 295 21.25 -3.84 -19.07
N GLY A 296 20.99 -4.74 -18.12
CA GLY A 296 21.75 -5.98 -18.05
C GLY A 296 22.04 -6.43 -16.63
N SER A 297 23.23 -6.98 -16.41
CA SER A 297 23.67 -7.49 -15.11
C SER A 297 24.99 -6.90 -14.64
N LEU A 298 25.12 -6.79 -13.32
CA LEU A 298 26.35 -6.44 -12.63
C LEU A 298 26.54 -7.41 -11.48
N TRP A 299 27.77 -7.88 -11.29
CA TRP A 299 28.12 -8.83 -10.27
C TRP A 299 28.89 -8.15 -9.15
N ALA A 300 28.46 -8.41 -7.91
CA ALA A 300 29.14 -7.96 -6.70
C ALA A 300 29.49 -9.17 -5.85
N ARG A 301 30.74 -9.27 -5.40
CA ARG A 301 31.25 -10.44 -4.68
C ARG A 301 32.08 -10.02 -3.47
N GLN A 302 31.95 -10.75 -2.36
CA GLN A 302 32.79 -10.65 -1.18
C GLN A 302 33.02 -12.01 -0.54
N LEU A 303 34.07 -12.12 0.25
CA LEU A 303 34.35 -13.29 1.09
C LEU A 303 33.87 -13.01 2.52
N VAL A 304 33.08 -13.93 3.08
CA VAL A 304 32.54 -13.84 4.45
C VAL A 304 33.18 -14.94 5.28
N GLU A 305 33.79 -14.57 6.39
CA GLU A 305 34.38 -15.53 7.34
C GLU A 305 33.30 -16.09 8.24
N VAL A 306 33.25 -17.43 8.35
CA VAL A 306 32.36 -18.16 9.27
C VAL A 306 33.24 -19.04 10.15
N ASP A 307 33.03 -18.99 11.44
CA ASP A 307 33.79 -19.81 12.38
C ASP A 307 33.42 -21.32 12.30
N ALA A 308 34.24 -22.15 12.91
CA ALA A 308 34.04 -23.60 12.87
C ALA A 308 32.77 -24.06 13.60
N ALA A 309 32.30 -23.30 14.58
CA ALA A 309 31.10 -23.65 15.35
C ALA A 309 29.83 -23.50 14.51
N HIS A 310 29.82 -22.56 13.58
CA HIS A 310 28.66 -22.28 12.72
C HIS A 310 28.79 -22.90 11.31
N ALA A 311 29.91 -23.57 11.01
CA ALA A 311 30.07 -24.28 9.76
C ALA A 311 29.00 -25.37 9.58
N GLY A 312 28.35 -25.37 8.42
CA GLY A 312 27.27 -26.31 8.09
C GLY A 312 25.93 -26.00 8.75
N GLN A 313 25.82 -25.01 9.62
CA GLN A 313 24.54 -24.61 10.19
C GLN A 313 23.70 -23.80 9.19
N PRO A 314 22.36 -23.91 9.22
CA PRO A 314 21.49 -23.01 8.47
C PRO A 314 21.53 -21.61 9.09
N CYS A 315 21.36 -20.59 8.28
CA CYS A 315 21.23 -19.23 8.78
C CYS A 315 20.42 -18.35 7.82
N ARG A 316 20.02 -17.18 8.29
CA ARG A 316 19.34 -16.17 7.49
C ARG A 316 20.36 -15.13 7.01
N LEU A 317 20.39 -14.92 5.70
CA LEU A 317 21.17 -13.87 5.05
C LEU A 317 20.29 -12.64 4.85
N LEU A 318 20.73 -11.50 5.35
CA LEU A 318 20.15 -10.18 5.07
C LEU A 318 21.10 -9.40 4.16
N VAL A 319 20.63 -9.00 2.98
CA VAL A 319 21.39 -8.19 2.00
C VAL A 319 20.63 -6.87 1.72
N GLY A 320 20.05 -6.27 2.75
CA GLY A 320 19.37 -4.99 2.68
C GLY A 320 18.26 -4.93 1.64
N THR A 321 18.22 -3.82 0.91
CA THR A 321 17.50 -3.65 -0.36
C THR A 321 18.46 -3.26 -1.44
N LEU A 322 18.18 -3.67 -2.67
CA LEU A 322 19.10 -3.54 -3.82
C LEU A 322 18.34 -2.91 -5.00
N TYR A 323 19.03 -2.10 -5.80
CA TYR A 323 18.47 -1.55 -7.00
C TYR A 323 19.05 -2.23 -8.25
N ASP A 324 18.26 -2.93 -9.09
CA ASP A 324 16.82 -3.10 -9.03
C ASP A 324 16.46 -4.54 -8.55
N ALA A 325 16.62 -5.53 -9.40
CA ALA A 325 16.44 -6.96 -9.09
C ALA A 325 17.78 -7.63 -8.76
N ASP A 326 17.71 -8.80 -8.14
CA ASP A 326 18.91 -9.60 -7.86
C ASP A 326 18.69 -11.11 -7.94
N GLU A 327 19.80 -11.80 -8.11
CA GLU A 327 20.01 -13.20 -7.76
C GLU A 327 21.19 -13.28 -6.80
N THR A 328 21.01 -13.91 -5.64
CA THR A 328 22.05 -14.00 -4.60
C THR A 328 22.52 -15.44 -4.44
N TYR A 329 23.84 -15.59 -4.37
CA TYR A 329 24.52 -16.89 -4.32
C TYR A 329 25.44 -16.97 -3.10
N VAL A 330 25.55 -18.16 -2.53
CA VAL A 330 26.54 -18.53 -1.51
C VAL A 330 27.29 -19.77 -2.00
N ASN A 331 28.62 -19.68 -2.08
CA ASN A 331 29.49 -20.76 -2.54
C ASN A 331 29.01 -21.40 -3.87
N GLY A 332 28.57 -20.59 -4.83
CA GLY A 332 28.08 -21.01 -6.14
C GLY A 332 26.62 -21.45 -6.18
N LYS A 333 25.96 -21.64 -5.04
CA LYS A 333 24.56 -22.04 -4.98
C LYS A 333 23.65 -20.83 -4.81
N LYS A 334 22.65 -20.69 -5.68
CA LYS A 334 21.64 -19.65 -5.55
C LYS A 334 20.79 -19.89 -4.28
N VAL A 335 20.73 -18.89 -3.39
CA VAL A 335 19.99 -18.94 -2.12
C VAL A 335 18.75 -18.05 -2.16
N GLY A 336 18.66 -17.12 -3.11
CA GLY A 336 17.49 -16.27 -3.26
C GLY A 336 17.52 -15.40 -4.49
N GLN A 337 16.36 -14.77 -4.76
CA GLN A 337 16.19 -13.78 -5.82
C GLN A 337 15.04 -12.84 -5.49
N THR A 338 15.11 -11.60 -5.96
CA THR A 338 14.05 -10.60 -5.81
C THR A 338 13.94 -9.80 -7.11
N GLY A 339 12.73 -9.70 -7.65
CA GLY A 339 12.47 -9.17 -9.00
C GLY A 339 12.41 -7.65 -9.11
N TYR A 340 12.50 -6.90 -8.00
CA TYR A 340 12.43 -5.43 -8.01
C TYR A 340 12.98 -4.82 -6.70
N GLN A 341 13.17 -3.50 -6.69
CA GLN A 341 13.98 -2.80 -5.69
C GLN A 341 13.47 -2.82 -4.24
N TYR A 342 12.16 -2.82 -3.99
CA TYR A 342 11.62 -2.48 -2.67
C TYR A 342 11.65 -3.58 -1.61
N PRO A 343 11.46 -4.89 -1.89
CA PRO A 343 11.48 -5.90 -0.85
C PRO A 343 12.87 -6.03 -0.20
N PRO A 344 12.96 -6.12 1.12
CA PRO A 344 14.22 -6.47 1.77
C PRO A 344 14.62 -7.91 1.40
N ARG A 345 15.91 -8.09 1.11
CA ARG A 345 16.51 -9.38 0.76
C ARG A 345 16.76 -10.17 2.04
N ARG A 346 15.92 -11.16 2.30
CA ARG A 346 15.96 -12.04 3.46
C ARG A 346 15.96 -13.47 2.96
N TYR A 347 17.15 -14.01 2.73
CA TYR A 347 17.32 -15.32 2.12
C TYR A 347 17.72 -16.36 3.15
N GLN A 348 17.18 -17.57 3.02
CA GLN A 348 17.56 -18.70 3.88
C GLN A 348 18.77 -19.43 3.28
N ILE A 349 19.85 -19.50 4.02
CA ILE A 349 20.99 -20.35 3.67
C ILE A 349 20.72 -21.74 4.27
N PRO A 350 20.64 -22.80 3.44
CA PRO A 350 20.36 -24.14 3.94
C PRO A 350 21.56 -24.74 4.69
N ALA A 351 21.28 -25.73 5.53
CA ALA A 351 22.31 -26.50 6.21
C ALA A 351 23.30 -27.13 5.21
N GLY A 352 24.56 -27.22 5.59
CA GLY A 352 25.64 -27.83 4.80
C GLY A 352 26.24 -26.92 3.71
N LEU A 353 25.75 -25.70 3.51
CA LEU A 353 26.26 -24.80 2.47
C LEU A 353 27.44 -23.94 2.93
N LEU A 354 27.40 -23.43 4.17
CA LEU A 354 28.50 -22.68 4.76
C LEU A 354 29.60 -23.62 5.26
N ARG A 355 30.85 -23.20 5.10
CA ARG A 355 32.04 -23.91 5.59
C ARG A 355 32.82 -23.04 6.59
N ALA A 356 33.65 -23.64 7.41
CA ALA A 356 34.59 -22.92 8.26
C ALA A 356 35.57 -22.10 7.41
N GLY A 357 35.85 -20.85 7.81
CA GLY A 357 36.69 -19.92 7.06
C GLY A 357 35.90 -19.19 5.97
N ARG A 358 36.51 -19.00 4.82
CA ARG A 358 36.03 -18.15 3.74
C ARG A 358 34.87 -18.76 2.96
N ASN A 359 33.78 -18.01 2.86
CA ASN A 359 32.61 -18.33 2.05
C ASN A 359 32.36 -17.22 1.04
N ALA A 360 32.15 -17.57 -0.22
CA ALA A 360 31.85 -16.60 -1.28
C ALA A 360 30.38 -16.21 -1.23
N LEU A 361 30.10 -14.93 -0.99
CA LEU A 361 28.81 -14.31 -1.15
C LEU A 361 28.80 -13.48 -2.43
N THR A 362 27.90 -13.79 -3.35
CA THR A 362 27.81 -13.14 -4.65
C THR A 362 26.39 -12.65 -4.92
N VAL A 363 26.24 -11.39 -5.34
CA VAL A 363 25.00 -10.77 -5.76
C VAL A 363 25.11 -10.42 -7.24
N ARG A 364 24.24 -10.99 -8.05
CA ARG A 364 24.03 -10.61 -9.45
C ARG A 364 22.87 -9.61 -9.50
N PHE A 365 23.19 -8.34 -9.67
CA PHE A 365 22.20 -7.30 -9.95
C PHE A 365 21.65 -7.48 -11.37
N ILE A 366 20.36 -7.20 -11.55
CA ILE A 366 19.67 -7.18 -12.84
C ILE A 366 18.92 -5.85 -12.93
N THR A 367 19.25 -5.02 -13.92
CA THR A 367 18.65 -3.71 -14.09
C THR A 367 18.11 -3.51 -15.50
N LYS A 368 17.04 -2.71 -15.62
CA LYS A 368 16.42 -2.35 -16.90
C LYS A 368 16.49 -0.83 -17.12
N GLY A 369 17.73 -0.30 -17.13
CA GLY A 369 18.00 1.13 -17.31
C GLY A 369 18.14 1.92 -16.00
N GLY A 370 18.47 1.26 -14.92
CA GLY A 370 18.77 1.87 -13.63
C GLY A 370 20.26 1.85 -13.29
N ALA A 371 20.66 2.56 -12.24
CA ALA A 371 22.00 2.53 -11.66
C ALA A 371 22.04 1.49 -10.52
N PRO A 372 22.72 0.34 -10.69
CA PRO A 372 22.77 -0.70 -9.65
C PRO A 372 23.50 -0.19 -8.41
N HIS A 373 22.90 -0.38 -7.24
CA HIS A 373 23.49 0.03 -5.96
C HIS A 373 22.87 -0.72 -4.78
N PHE A 374 23.60 -0.76 -3.66
CA PHE A 374 23.10 -1.17 -2.36
C PHE A 374 22.44 0.02 -1.64
N ILE A 375 21.33 -0.23 -0.93
CA ILE A 375 20.63 0.82 -0.16
C ILE A 375 21.22 0.87 1.25
N PRO A 376 21.74 2.02 1.73
CA PRO A 376 22.26 2.15 3.09
C PRO A 376 21.17 2.07 4.15
N GLU A 377 21.57 2.07 5.43
CA GLU A 377 20.67 2.04 6.60
C GLU A 377 19.78 0.78 6.67
N LYS A 378 20.16 -0.28 5.94
CA LYS A 378 19.52 -1.59 5.97
C LYS A 378 20.49 -2.63 6.55
N PRO A 379 19.99 -3.74 7.11
CA PRO A 379 20.87 -4.77 7.65
C PRO A 379 21.57 -5.59 6.55
N TYR A 380 22.89 -5.72 6.67
CA TYR A 380 23.74 -6.56 5.83
C TYR A 380 24.51 -7.53 6.73
N LYS A 381 23.99 -8.74 6.92
CA LYS A 381 24.54 -9.71 7.87
C LYS A 381 24.02 -11.14 7.68
N LEU A 382 24.73 -12.12 8.22
CA LEU A 382 24.21 -13.44 8.50
C LEU A 382 23.64 -13.46 9.92
N ILE A 383 22.57 -14.22 10.17
CA ILE A 383 21.98 -14.44 11.49
C ILE A 383 21.76 -15.95 11.65
N PHE A 384 22.47 -16.56 12.59
CA PHE A 384 22.32 -17.96 12.95
C PHE A 384 21.17 -18.16 13.95
N ASP A 385 20.70 -19.40 14.10
CA ASP A 385 19.55 -19.70 14.96
C ASP A 385 19.82 -19.48 16.45
N ASP A 386 21.09 -19.51 16.88
CA ASP A 386 21.50 -19.17 18.24
C ASP A 386 21.60 -17.66 18.50
N GLY A 387 21.29 -16.84 17.49
CA GLY A 387 21.37 -15.39 17.57
C GLY A 387 22.73 -14.79 17.21
N THR A 388 23.73 -15.61 16.89
CA THR A 388 25.04 -15.10 16.43
C THR A 388 24.88 -14.38 15.09
N GLU A 389 25.52 -13.21 14.98
CA GLU A 389 25.48 -12.35 13.79
C GLU A 389 26.88 -12.16 13.19
N VAL A 390 26.98 -12.28 11.87
CA VAL A 390 28.18 -11.95 11.11
C VAL A 390 27.87 -10.80 10.17
N THR A 391 28.41 -9.61 10.47
CA THR A 391 28.21 -8.41 9.64
C THR A 391 28.99 -8.54 8.33
N LEU A 392 28.33 -8.20 7.21
CA LEU A 392 28.95 -8.19 5.89
C LEU A 392 29.84 -6.94 5.73
N SER A 393 30.90 -7.08 4.96
CA SER A 393 31.77 -5.94 4.59
C SER A 393 30.99 -4.93 3.72
N THR A 394 31.34 -3.67 3.84
CA THR A 394 30.89 -2.62 2.91
C THR A 394 31.79 -2.52 1.67
N GLN A 395 32.85 -3.34 1.59
CA GLN A 395 33.71 -3.45 0.42
C GLN A 395 33.32 -4.69 -0.39
N TRP A 396 33.07 -4.48 -1.67
CA TRP A 396 32.69 -5.52 -2.61
C TRP A 396 33.54 -5.43 -3.86
N ARG A 397 33.89 -6.58 -4.42
CA ARG A 397 34.50 -6.66 -5.76
C ARG A 397 33.39 -6.65 -6.78
N ILE A 398 33.50 -5.74 -7.76
CA ILE A 398 32.44 -5.46 -8.74
C ILE A 398 32.93 -5.80 -10.13
N HIS A 399 32.07 -6.45 -10.93
CA HIS A 399 32.33 -6.68 -12.34
C HIS A 399 31.06 -6.60 -13.17
N THR A 400 31.17 -6.02 -14.36
CA THR A 400 30.01 -5.91 -15.27
C THR A 400 29.78 -7.25 -15.95
N GLY A 401 28.54 -7.72 -15.90
CA GLY A 401 28.10 -8.90 -16.64
C GLY A 401 27.56 -8.54 -18.03
N ALA A 402 26.34 -8.97 -18.35
CA ALA A 402 25.73 -8.67 -19.63
C ALA A 402 25.34 -7.19 -19.76
N GLN A 403 25.61 -6.59 -20.90
CA GLN A 403 25.09 -5.27 -21.31
C GLN A 403 24.20 -5.44 -22.53
N LEU A 404 22.94 -5.04 -22.40
CA LEU A 404 21.90 -5.30 -23.38
C LEU A 404 21.29 -3.99 -23.91
N PRO A 405 20.63 -4.01 -25.07
CA PRO A 405 19.71 -2.96 -25.46
C PRO A 405 18.62 -2.78 -24.40
N GLY A 406 18.00 -1.60 -24.35
CA GLY A 406 16.90 -1.33 -23.40
C GLY A 406 15.83 -2.41 -23.46
N SER A 407 15.27 -2.75 -22.30
CA SER A 407 14.14 -3.69 -22.26
C SER A 407 12.96 -3.08 -23.00
N PRO A 408 12.50 -3.68 -24.12
CA PRO A 408 11.36 -3.15 -24.84
C PRO A 408 10.09 -3.29 -23.98
N GLY A 409 9.29 -2.24 -23.95
CA GLY A 409 7.99 -2.24 -23.32
C GLY A 409 6.99 -1.50 -24.20
N ILE A 410 5.87 -2.13 -24.48
CA ILE A 410 4.70 -1.51 -25.10
C ILE A 410 3.70 -1.27 -23.95
N ASP A 411 3.14 -0.07 -23.85
CA ASP A 411 2.06 0.18 -22.90
C ASP A 411 0.82 -0.57 -23.38
N ALA A 412 0.59 -1.73 -22.81
CA ALA A 412 -0.57 -2.59 -23.08
C ALA A 412 -1.73 -2.31 -22.10
N GLY A 413 -1.69 -1.18 -21.42
CA GLY A 413 -2.65 -0.85 -20.36
C GLY A 413 -2.43 -1.66 -19.08
N GLY A 414 -3.50 -1.93 -18.35
CA GLY A 414 -3.46 -2.71 -17.12
C GLY A 414 -3.97 -1.95 -15.91
N GLN A 415 -3.50 -2.35 -14.73
CA GLN A 415 -4.01 -1.89 -13.43
C GLN A 415 -3.89 -0.37 -13.16
N ASN A 416 -3.04 0.34 -13.89
CA ASN A 416 -2.83 1.79 -13.73
C ASN A 416 -3.73 2.65 -14.63
N LEU A 417 -4.55 2.03 -15.48
CA LEU A 417 -5.53 2.76 -16.26
C LEU A 417 -6.61 3.37 -15.36
N PRO A 418 -7.16 4.52 -15.76
CA PRO A 418 -8.26 5.12 -15.02
C PRO A 418 -9.45 4.17 -14.87
N THR A 419 -10.15 4.20 -13.75
CA THR A 419 -11.37 3.44 -13.38
C THR A 419 -11.25 1.92 -13.21
N VAL A 420 -10.19 1.29 -13.69
CA VAL A 420 -10.15 -0.18 -13.80
C VAL A 420 -10.18 -0.92 -12.45
N LEU A 421 -9.60 -0.33 -11.40
CA LEU A 421 -9.62 -0.89 -10.05
C LEU A 421 -10.95 -0.57 -9.34
N TYR A 422 -11.53 0.60 -9.62
CA TYR A 422 -12.89 0.88 -9.20
C TYR A 422 -13.84 -0.21 -9.71
N ASN A 423 -13.75 -0.54 -11.00
CA ASN A 423 -14.62 -1.52 -11.63
C ASN A 423 -14.48 -2.93 -11.03
N ALA A 424 -13.27 -3.41 -10.84
CA ALA A 424 -13.01 -4.81 -10.49
C ALA A 424 -12.83 -5.08 -9.00
N MET A 425 -12.36 -4.09 -8.23
CA MET A 425 -11.99 -4.32 -6.83
C MET A 425 -12.87 -3.55 -5.85
N LEU A 426 -13.35 -2.36 -6.21
CA LEU A 426 -14.14 -1.54 -5.28
C LEU A 426 -15.66 -1.71 -5.47
N HIS A 427 -16.15 -1.55 -6.70
CA HIS A 427 -17.59 -1.62 -6.99
C HIS A 427 -18.26 -2.90 -6.49
N PRO A 428 -17.63 -4.09 -6.62
CA PRO A 428 -18.23 -5.33 -6.14
C PRO A 428 -18.42 -5.41 -4.62
N LEU A 429 -17.75 -4.55 -3.85
CA LEU A 429 -17.91 -4.51 -2.39
C LEU A 429 -19.21 -3.81 -1.96
N ALA A 430 -19.78 -3.01 -2.82
CA ALA A 430 -21.03 -2.31 -2.51
C ALA A 430 -22.24 -3.22 -2.72
N PRO A 431 -23.26 -3.09 -1.88
CA PRO A 431 -23.48 -2.04 -0.88
C PRO A 431 -23.09 -2.41 0.57
N TYR A 432 -21.98 -3.10 0.81
CA TYR A 432 -21.56 -3.49 2.16
C TYR A 432 -21.49 -2.28 3.11
N SER A 433 -22.13 -2.37 4.28
CA SER A 433 -22.10 -1.25 5.24
C SER A 433 -20.74 -1.16 5.95
N LEU A 434 -20.22 0.07 6.09
CA LEU A 434 -18.88 0.35 6.63
C LEU A 434 -18.95 1.30 7.82
N ALA A 435 -18.05 1.16 8.78
CA ALA A 435 -17.79 2.14 9.84
C ALA A 435 -17.02 3.36 9.31
N GLY A 436 -16.03 3.12 8.45
CA GLY A 436 -15.21 4.17 7.84
C GLY A 436 -14.26 3.64 6.77
N VAL A 437 -13.61 4.56 6.08
CA VAL A 437 -12.63 4.30 5.03
C VAL A 437 -11.29 4.92 5.38
N VAL A 438 -10.22 4.16 5.23
CA VAL A 438 -8.84 4.65 5.24
C VAL A 438 -8.37 4.74 3.79
N TRP A 439 -7.87 5.90 3.40
CA TRP A 439 -7.21 6.11 2.10
C TRP A 439 -5.73 6.41 2.31
N TYR A 440 -4.85 5.49 1.92
CA TYR A 440 -3.40 5.66 2.02
C TYR A 440 -2.76 5.47 0.64
N GLN A 441 -2.68 6.57 -0.10
CA GLN A 441 -2.17 6.62 -1.47
C GLN A 441 -1.67 8.04 -1.77
N GLY A 442 -0.82 8.20 -2.77
CA GLY A 442 -0.34 9.48 -3.25
C GLY A 442 1.00 9.40 -3.94
N GLU A 443 1.82 8.43 -3.61
CA GLU A 443 3.18 8.26 -4.12
C GLU A 443 3.22 8.15 -5.65
N SER A 444 2.27 7.42 -6.24
CA SER A 444 2.16 7.26 -7.70
C SER A 444 1.66 8.52 -8.42
N ASN A 445 1.22 9.53 -7.69
CA ASN A 445 0.74 10.81 -8.24
C ASN A 445 1.68 11.99 -7.96
N THR A 446 2.90 11.73 -7.49
CA THR A 446 3.89 12.80 -7.21
C THR A 446 4.62 13.30 -8.47
N GLY A 447 4.28 12.79 -9.66
CA GLY A 447 4.76 13.25 -10.96
C GLY A 447 4.03 14.49 -11.48
N GLY A 448 3.93 14.63 -12.79
CA GLY A 448 3.28 15.77 -13.48
C GLY A 448 1.81 15.99 -13.10
N ASP A 449 1.14 14.99 -12.59
CA ASP A 449 -0.28 15.01 -12.21
C ASP A 449 -0.56 15.53 -10.80
N ALA A 450 0.46 15.77 -9.98
CA ALA A 450 0.33 16.15 -8.57
C ALA A 450 -0.64 17.33 -8.34
N ARG A 451 -0.68 18.31 -9.26
CA ARG A 451 -1.55 19.50 -9.21
C ARG A 451 -3.05 19.16 -9.21
N HIS A 452 -3.45 18.01 -9.73
CA HIS A 452 -4.85 17.59 -9.83
C HIS A 452 -5.30 16.75 -8.63
N TYR A 453 -4.38 16.33 -7.77
CA TYR A 453 -4.64 15.36 -6.72
C TYR A 453 -5.74 15.78 -5.74
N GLN A 454 -5.81 17.04 -5.37
CA GLN A 454 -6.88 17.56 -4.50
C GLN A 454 -8.27 17.32 -5.10
N THR A 455 -8.44 17.66 -6.38
CA THR A 455 -9.72 17.46 -7.09
C THR A 455 -10.05 15.98 -7.17
N TRP A 456 -9.10 15.13 -7.57
CA TRP A 456 -9.32 13.68 -7.64
C TRP A 456 -9.71 13.08 -6.31
N LEU A 457 -9.03 13.47 -5.22
CA LEU A 457 -9.32 12.94 -3.88
C LEU A 457 -10.72 13.38 -3.40
N THR A 458 -11.09 14.62 -3.64
CA THR A 458 -12.44 15.11 -3.31
C THR A 458 -13.51 14.36 -4.09
N GLN A 459 -13.29 14.10 -5.39
CA GLN A 459 -14.22 13.33 -6.22
C GLN A 459 -14.26 11.85 -5.81
N LEU A 460 -13.13 11.27 -5.43
CA LEU A 460 -13.07 9.90 -4.90
C LEU A 460 -13.95 9.75 -3.66
N ILE A 461 -13.78 10.62 -2.67
CA ILE A 461 -14.56 10.57 -1.42
C ILE A 461 -16.06 10.68 -1.71
N GLY A 462 -16.45 11.64 -2.57
CA GLY A 462 -17.84 11.85 -2.94
C GLY A 462 -18.46 10.65 -3.65
N SER A 463 -17.75 10.10 -4.64
CA SER A 463 -18.22 8.96 -5.43
C SER A 463 -18.30 7.66 -4.62
N TRP A 464 -17.36 7.43 -3.69
CA TRP A 464 -17.41 6.25 -2.84
C TRP A 464 -18.55 6.34 -1.81
N ARG A 465 -18.80 7.51 -1.23
CA ARG A 465 -19.98 7.73 -0.38
C ARG A 465 -21.28 7.42 -1.11
N GLN A 466 -21.38 7.80 -2.37
CA GLN A 466 -22.52 7.48 -3.23
C GLN A 466 -22.63 5.97 -3.49
N LEU A 467 -21.52 5.32 -3.86
CA LEU A 467 -21.43 3.89 -4.12
C LEU A 467 -21.93 3.06 -2.92
N PHE A 468 -21.42 3.35 -1.72
CA PHE A 468 -21.80 2.65 -0.50
C PHE A 468 -23.13 3.13 0.09
N ARG A 469 -23.81 4.09 -0.55
CA ARG A 469 -25.07 4.69 -0.06
C ARG A 469 -24.96 5.25 1.37
N GLN A 470 -23.82 5.79 1.73
CA GLN A 470 -23.51 6.36 3.04
C GLN A 470 -22.95 7.78 2.89
N PRO A 471 -23.82 8.82 2.75
CA PRO A 471 -23.37 10.20 2.48
C PRO A 471 -22.44 10.78 3.54
N GLN A 472 -22.55 10.28 4.77
CA GLN A 472 -21.72 10.69 5.91
C GLN A 472 -20.64 9.65 6.27
N LEU A 473 -20.28 8.74 5.36
CA LEU A 473 -19.22 7.75 5.61
C LEU A 473 -17.92 8.46 5.99
N PRO A 474 -17.36 8.19 7.20
CA PRO A 474 -16.11 8.78 7.63
C PRO A 474 -14.94 8.36 6.75
N PHE A 475 -14.11 9.32 6.35
CA PHE A 475 -12.86 9.06 5.64
C PHE A 475 -11.67 9.57 6.43
N VAL A 476 -10.66 8.74 6.58
CA VAL A 476 -9.35 9.15 7.09
C VAL A 476 -8.33 9.02 5.97
N VAL A 477 -7.71 10.13 5.61
CA VAL A 477 -6.61 10.18 4.65
C VAL A 477 -5.29 10.06 5.41
N ALA A 478 -4.52 9.01 5.15
CA ALA A 478 -3.16 8.89 5.64
C ALA A 478 -2.21 9.69 4.73
N GLN A 479 -1.65 10.78 5.27
CA GLN A 479 -0.76 11.66 4.52
C GLN A 479 0.54 10.93 4.14
N LEU A 480 1.12 11.30 2.99
CA LEU A 480 2.44 10.81 2.58
C LEU A 480 3.49 11.13 3.66
N ALA A 481 4.22 10.12 4.10
CA ALA A 481 5.33 10.26 5.02
C ALA A 481 6.53 10.99 4.37
N ASN A 482 7.50 11.42 5.16
CA ASN A 482 8.76 11.94 4.64
C ASN A 482 9.53 10.85 3.90
N PHE A 483 10.22 11.24 2.83
CA PHE A 483 10.97 10.33 1.96
C PHE A 483 12.07 11.08 1.21
N MET A 484 13.09 10.39 0.72
CA MET A 484 14.29 10.91 0.05
C MET A 484 15.22 11.65 1.02
N GLU A 485 16.37 12.07 0.51
CA GLU A 485 17.36 12.81 1.29
C GLU A 485 16.80 14.17 1.76
N PRO A 486 17.11 14.58 2.99
CA PRO A 486 16.80 15.91 3.47
C PRO A 486 17.48 16.99 2.61
N ALA A 487 16.84 18.13 2.49
CA ALA A 487 17.38 19.28 1.78
C ALA A 487 17.39 20.52 2.67
N ASP A 488 18.49 21.30 2.61
CA ASP A 488 18.62 22.55 3.37
C ASP A 488 17.90 23.73 2.68
N GLN A 489 17.80 23.67 1.36
CA GLN A 489 17.18 24.74 0.57
C GLN A 489 15.70 24.44 0.29
N PRO A 490 14.88 25.50 0.10
CA PRO A 490 13.48 25.36 -0.31
C PRO A 490 13.33 24.49 -1.56
N GLN A 491 12.33 23.60 -1.53
CA GLN A 491 11.99 22.71 -2.63
C GLN A 491 10.58 22.98 -3.17
N HIS A 492 10.33 22.58 -4.40
CA HIS A 492 8.99 22.48 -4.96
C HIS A 492 8.88 21.18 -5.75
N THR A 493 8.28 20.16 -5.13
CA THR A 493 8.19 18.81 -5.69
C THR A 493 6.75 18.34 -5.71
N GLY A 494 6.46 17.33 -6.50
CA GLY A 494 5.15 16.69 -6.50
C GLY A 494 4.80 16.05 -5.14
N TRP A 495 5.81 15.63 -4.36
CA TRP A 495 5.60 15.10 -2.99
C TRP A 495 4.99 16.15 -2.07
N CYS A 496 5.52 17.36 -2.08
CA CYS A 496 4.97 18.51 -1.33
C CYS A 496 3.56 18.85 -1.81
N THR A 497 3.37 18.88 -3.14
CA THR A 497 2.08 19.20 -3.77
C THR A 497 0.99 18.21 -3.37
N VAL A 498 1.29 16.90 -3.38
CA VAL A 498 0.32 15.86 -2.99
C VAL A 498 -0.02 15.94 -1.51
N ARG A 499 0.94 16.19 -0.61
CA ARG A 499 0.64 16.37 0.84
C ARG A 499 -0.29 17.55 1.09
N GLU A 500 -0.05 18.68 0.43
CA GLU A 500 -0.94 19.85 0.52
C GLU A 500 -2.32 19.54 -0.06
N ALA A 501 -2.38 18.83 -1.19
CA ALA A 501 -3.63 18.40 -1.79
C ALA A 501 -4.42 17.46 -0.86
N GLN A 502 -3.77 16.55 -0.15
CA GLN A 502 -4.37 15.70 0.89
C GLN A 502 -4.94 16.54 2.03
N ARG A 503 -4.16 17.52 2.53
CA ARG A 503 -4.61 18.44 3.57
C ARG A 503 -5.81 19.26 3.13
N GLN A 504 -5.75 19.90 1.97
CA GLN A 504 -6.83 20.72 1.44
C GLN A 504 -8.11 19.91 1.17
N ALA A 505 -7.99 18.72 0.59
CA ALA A 505 -9.14 17.85 0.35
C ALA A 505 -9.87 17.50 1.65
N THR A 506 -9.13 17.22 2.74
CA THR A 506 -9.76 16.92 4.04
C THR A 506 -10.38 18.13 4.72
N LEU A 507 -9.85 19.33 4.52
CA LEU A 507 -10.45 20.56 5.03
C LEU A 507 -11.74 20.94 4.29
N LEU A 508 -11.81 20.66 2.99
CA LEU A 508 -12.95 21.01 2.13
C LEU A 508 -14.07 19.97 2.13
N THR A 509 -13.79 18.74 2.59
CA THR A 509 -14.75 17.64 2.55
C THR A 509 -15.25 17.33 3.96
N PRO A 510 -16.55 17.51 4.26
CA PRO A 510 -17.11 17.18 5.57
C PRO A 510 -16.87 15.73 5.97
N ASN A 511 -16.79 15.46 7.27
CA ASN A 511 -16.60 14.14 7.84
C ASN A 511 -15.38 13.39 7.31
N THR A 512 -14.28 14.12 7.15
CA THR A 512 -12.95 13.62 6.81
C THR A 512 -11.91 14.12 7.81
N ALA A 513 -10.83 13.35 7.98
CA ALA A 513 -9.69 13.76 8.79
C ALA A 513 -8.36 13.33 8.14
N LEU A 514 -7.30 14.07 8.45
CA LEU A 514 -5.94 13.80 7.97
C LEU A 514 -5.10 13.17 9.08
N ALA A 515 -4.62 11.96 8.87
CA ALA A 515 -3.58 11.36 9.70
C ALA A 515 -2.21 11.82 9.16
N VAL A 516 -1.61 12.80 9.82
CA VAL A 516 -0.34 13.41 9.41
C VAL A 516 0.82 12.48 9.76
N ASN A 517 1.62 12.09 8.77
CA ASN A 517 2.71 11.10 8.93
C ASN A 517 4.09 11.65 8.55
N ILE A 518 4.27 12.97 8.61
CA ILE A 518 5.47 13.66 8.12
C ILE A 518 6.77 13.24 8.85
N ASP A 519 6.66 12.66 10.01
CA ASP A 519 7.74 12.20 10.89
C ASP A 519 7.87 10.66 10.99
N LEU A 520 7.07 9.91 10.20
CA LEU A 520 7.02 8.44 10.23
C LEU A 520 7.65 7.77 9.00
N GLY A 521 8.37 8.54 8.20
CA GLY A 521 9.03 8.03 7.00
C GLY A 521 10.48 7.63 7.21
N GLU A 522 11.08 7.14 6.15
CA GLU A 522 12.49 6.79 6.05
C GLU A 522 13.08 7.43 4.78
N ALA A 523 14.31 7.96 4.87
CA ALA A 523 14.94 8.64 3.73
C ALA A 523 15.12 7.72 2.52
N VAL A 524 15.46 6.47 2.77
CA VAL A 524 15.85 5.48 1.75
C VAL A 524 14.80 4.40 1.50
N ASP A 525 13.67 4.42 2.18
CA ASP A 525 12.59 3.46 1.97
C ASP A 525 11.23 4.17 1.84
N ILE A 526 10.63 4.05 0.65
CA ILE A 526 9.28 4.58 0.38
C ILE A 526 8.20 3.86 1.19
N HIS A 527 8.52 2.70 1.79
CA HIS A 527 7.64 1.88 2.63
C HIS A 527 8.15 1.84 4.07
N PRO A 528 8.09 2.94 4.83
CA PRO A 528 8.61 3.00 6.18
C PRO A 528 7.95 1.97 7.10
N LEU A 529 8.70 1.47 8.09
CA LEU A 529 8.24 0.38 8.96
C LEU A 529 7.28 0.82 10.06
N LEU A 530 7.17 2.11 10.37
CA LEU A 530 6.37 2.65 11.49
C LEU A 530 4.84 2.60 11.23
N LYS A 531 4.34 1.42 10.83
CA LYS A 531 2.92 1.21 10.46
C LYS A 531 1.97 1.17 11.66
N ARG A 532 2.47 0.84 12.85
CA ARG A 532 1.69 0.91 14.09
C ARG A 532 1.33 2.37 14.41
N GLU A 533 2.30 3.26 14.36
CA GLU A 533 2.13 4.69 14.64
C GLU A 533 1.18 5.34 13.62
N VAL A 534 1.28 4.95 12.34
CA VAL A 534 0.31 5.34 11.30
C VAL A 534 -1.10 4.89 11.68
N ALA A 535 -1.29 3.63 12.09
CA ALA A 535 -2.59 3.08 12.48
C ALA A 535 -3.16 3.78 13.72
N GLN A 536 -2.33 4.12 14.70
CA GLN A 536 -2.72 4.89 15.90
C GLN A 536 -3.24 6.28 15.53
N ARG A 537 -2.59 6.98 14.59
CA ARG A 537 -3.06 8.27 14.09
C ARG A 537 -4.38 8.15 13.34
N ILE A 538 -4.55 7.11 12.54
CA ILE A 538 -5.80 6.79 11.85
C ILE A 538 -6.92 6.51 12.87
N ALA A 539 -6.67 5.67 13.88
CA ALA A 539 -7.63 5.36 14.94
C ALA A 539 -8.06 6.62 15.71
N ARG A 540 -7.13 7.54 15.98
CA ARG A 540 -7.42 8.82 16.61
C ARG A 540 -8.29 9.73 15.73
N CYS A 541 -8.06 9.72 14.41
CA CYS A 541 -8.92 10.44 13.46
C CYS A 541 -10.35 9.86 13.46
N PHE A 542 -10.52 8.54 13.46
CA PHE A 542 -11.84 7.93 13.57
C PHE A 542 -12.51 8.21 14.92
N ASP A 543 -11.73 8.24 16.01
CA ASP A 543 -12.25 8.63 17.32
C ASP A 543 -12.86 10.02 17.30
N HIS A 544 -12.15 10.98 16.69
CA HIS A 544 -12.64 12.34 16.50
C HIS A 544 -13.92 12.39 15.64
N LEU A 545 -13.93 11.67 14.50
CA LEU A 545 -15.04 11.75 13.54
C LEU A 545 -16.32 11.03 14.03
N ILE A 546 -16.18 9.99 14.85
CA ILE A 546 -17.31 9.08 15.15
C ILE A 546 -17.83 9.24 16.59
N TRP A 547 -16.92 9.36 17.57
CA TRP A 547 -17.31 9.27 18.97
C TRP A 547 -17.01 10.50 19.80
N HIS A 548 -15.82 11.09 19.62
CA HIS A 548 -15.33 12.16 20.47
C HIS A 548 -14.83 13.37 19.64
N PRO A 549 -15.72 14.22 19.12
CA PRO A 549 -15.34 15.34 18.24
C PRO A 549 -14.43 16.40 18.91
N LYS A 550 -14.22 16.28 20.24
CA LYS A 550 -13.25 17.12 20.99
C LYS A 550 -11.84 16.50 21.03
N THR A 551 -11.65 15.29 20.52
CA THR A 551 -10.30 14.68 20.43
C THR A 551 -9.42 15.56 19.53
N LEU A 552 -8.32 16.06 20.09
CA LEU A 552 -7.39 16.91 19.35
C LEU A 552 -6.66 16.10 18.29
N LEU A 553 -6.64 16.59 17.05
CA LEU A 553 -5.87 16.07 15.93
C LEU A 553 -4.58 16.88 15.74
N SER A 554 -3.93 16.72 14.59
CA SER A 554 -2.75 17.53 14.21
C SER A 554 -3.08 19.03 14.23
N PRO A 555 -2.20 19.89 14.79
CA PRO A 555 -2.47 21.32 14.88
C PRO A 555 -2.65 21.95 13.49
N GLN A 556 -3.55 22.91 13.43
CA GLN A 556 -3.89 23.65 12.22
C GLN A 556 -3.64 25.15 12.42
N VAL A 557 -3.14 25.83 11.39
CA VAL A 557 -3.10 27.29 11.37
C VAL A 557 -4.50 27.83 11.10
N VAL A 558 -5.06 28.58 12.03
CA VAL A 558 -6.41 29.16 11.93
C VAL A 558 -6.40 30.66 11.61
N LYS A 559 -5.26 31.32 11.79
CA LYS A 559 -5.11 32.73 11.48
C LYS A 559 -3.68 33.07 11.08
N THR A 560 -3.52 33.98 10.13
CA THR A 560 -2.24 34.56 9.71
C THR A 560 -2.31 36.11 9.85
N GLU A 561 -1.24 36.73 10.37
CA GLU A 561 -1.11 38.17 10.49
C GLU A 561 0.29 38.62 10.08
N LYS A 562 0.40 39.82 9.46
CA LYS A 562 1.68 40.48 9.18
C LYS A 562 1.88 41.66 10.11
N ARG A 563 3.07 41.80 10.70
CA ARG A 563 3.46 42.92 11.55
C ARG A 563 4.86 43.38 11.15
N GLY A 564 4.92 44.30 10.16
CA GLY A 564 6.21 44.69 9.59
C GLY A 564 6.93 43.55 8.90
N THR A 565 8.10 43.17 9.42
CA THR A 565 8.88 42.02 8.96
C THR A 565 8.51 40.71 9.66
N GLU A 566 7.57 40.75 10.61
CA GLU A 566 7.11 39.57 11.30
C GLU A 566 5.84 39.01 10.66
N VAL A 567 5.75 37.68 10.63
CA VAL A 567 4.53 36.94 10.28
C VAL A 567 4.12 36.07 11.48
N LEU A 568 2.90 36.24 11.93
CA LEU A 568 2.33 35.48 13.04
C LEU A 568 1.34 34.46 12.50
N LEU A 569 1.50 33.20 12.95
CA LEU A 569 0.57 32.12 12.68
C LEU A 569 -0.07 31.71 14.00
N THR A 570 -1.40 31.72 14.07
CA THR A 570 -2.14 31.24 15.24
C THR A 570 -2.64 29.83 14.98
N LEU A 571 -2.37 28.91 15.91
CA LEU A 571 -2.82 27.52 15.87
C LEU A 571 -4.15 27.33 16.61
N ASP A 572 -4.91 26.29 16.24
CA ASP A 572 -6.15 25.86 16.90
C ASP A 572 -5.93 25.22 18.28
N GLN A 573 -4.68 24.94 18.64
CA GLN A 573 -4.28 24.36 19.93
C GLN A 573 -2.87 24.81 20.33
N PRO A 574 -2.51 24.76 21.61
CA PRO A 574 -1.17 25.09 22.06
C PRO A 574 -0.11 24.15 21.48
N LEU A 575 1.08 24.68 21.27
CA LEU A 575 2.28 23.90 20.97
C LEU A 575 2.61 22.94 22.10
N LEU A 576 3.13 21.78 21.77
CA LEU A 576 3.67 20.82 22.72
C LEU A 576 4.98 21.32 23.35
N ASN A 577 5.85 21.91 22.51
CA ASN A 577 7.13 22.48 22.89
C ASN A 577 7.23 23.91 22.35
N GLU A 578 7.66 24.83 23.19
CA GLU A 578 7.93 26.22 22.86
C GLU A 578 9.39 26.40 22.44
N GLY A 579 9.72 27.56 21.84
CA GLY A 579 11.08 27.93 21.43
C GLY A 579 11.31 27.88 19.94
N VAL A 580 12.52 27.47 19.51
CA VAL A 580 12.93 27.49 18.09
C VAL A 580 12.21 26.43 17.30
N LEU A 581 11.60 26.87 16.18
CA LEU A 581 10.90 26.00 15.25
C LEU A 581 11.61 26.02 13.88
N TYR A 582 11.57 24.89 13.19
CA TYR A 582 12.32 24.68 11.96
C TYR A 582 11.39 24.41 10.75
N GLU A 583 11.99 24.39 9.56
CA GLU A 583 11.34 24.07 8.28
C GLU A 583 10.26 25.09 7.85
N PHE A 584 10.43 26.36 8.21
CA PHE A 584 9.61 27.45 7.71
C PHE A 584 10.28 28.17 6.56
N GLU A 585 9.48 28.56 5.57
CA GLU A 585 9.89 29.31 4.39
C GLU A 585 8.90 30.45 4.14
N VAL A 586 9.41 31.60 3.69
CA VAL A 586 8.60 32.78 3.35
C VAL A 586 8.96 33.23 1.95
N ALA A 587 7.95 33.66 1.18
CA ALA A 587 8.12 34.26 -0.13
C ALA A 587 7.44 35.65 -0.22
N GLY A 588 8.07 36.56 -0.97
CA GLY A 588 7.52 37.84 -1.35
C GLY A 588 6.71 37.78 -2.65
N PRO A 589 6.48 38.96 -3.30
CA PRO A 589 5.75 39.05 -4.56
C PRO A 589 6.38 38.28 -5.73
N ASP A 590 7.69 38.03 -5.68
CA ASP A 590 8.45 37.31 -6.69
C ASP A 590 8.20 35.77 -6.65
N GLY A 591 7.53 35.27 -5.59
CA GLY A 591 7.23 33.86 -5.39
C GLY A 591 8.44 33.02 -5.04
N ARG A 592 9.61 33.61 -4.77
CA ARG A 592 10.80 32.87 -4.34
C ARG A 592 10.77 32.64 -2.84
N TYR A 593 10.91 31.38 -2.44
CA TYR A 593 10.91 30.98 -1.04
C TYR A 593 12.30 31.03 -0.43
N HIS A 594 12.39 31.55 0.77
CA HIS A 594 13.60 31.63 1.58
C HIS A 594 13.34 31.03 2.97
N ASN A 595 14.32 30.35 3.53
CA ASN A 595 14.23 29.82 4.89
C ASN A 595 14.01 30.98 5.88
N ALA A 596 13.06 30.83 6.80
CA ALA A 596 12.73 31.83 7.80
C ALA A 596 13.02 31.30 9.21
N GLN A 597 13.49 32.17 10.08
CA GLN A 597 13.59 31.89 11.51
C GLN A 597 12.19 31.90 12.13
N ALA A 598 11.92 30.93 12.98
CA ALA A 598 10.62 30.79 13.63
C ALA A 598 10.76 30.47 15.11
N THR A 599 9.88 31.05 15.92
CA THR A 599 9.74 30.76 17.35
C THR A 599 8.29 30.50 17.70
N GLY A 600 8.05 29.59 18.62
CA GLY A 600 6.73 29.22 19.09
C GLY A 600 6.51 29.59 20.55
N ASN A 601 5.32 30.11 20.88
CA ASN A 601 4.88 30.38 22.25
C ASN A 601 3.35 30.22 22.34
N GLY A 602 2.90 29.36 23.23
CA GLY A 602 1.48 29.03 23.43
C GLY A 602 0.83 28.53 22.13
N THR A 603 -0.08 29.32 21.57
CA THR A 603 -0.74 29.00 20.28
C THR A 603 -0.13 29.78 19.09
N THR A 604 0.91 30.56 19.30
CA THR A 604 1.45 31.49 18.29
C THR A 604 2.81 31.03 17.81
N ILE A 605 3.00 31.02 16.50
CA ILE A 605 4.29 30.91 15.83
C ILE A 605 4.64 32.25 15.23
N THR A 606 5.79 32.81 15.58
CA THR A 606 6.32 34.08 15.05
C THR A 606 7.47 33.75 14.10
N LEU A 607 7.38 34.27 12.86
CA LEU A 607 8.37 34.11 11.81
C LEU A 607 9.03 35.48 11.56
N GLN A 608 10.36 35.49 11.43
CA GLN A 608 11.09 36.64 10.88
C GLN A 608 11.19 36.44 9.37
N ALA A 609 10.47 37.27 8.61
CA ALA A 609 10.46 37.20 7.16
C ALA A 609 11.80 37.72 6.59
N PRO A 610 12.54 36.92 5.85
CA PRO A 610 13.81 37.34 5.22
C PRO A 610 13.57 38.15 3.94
N VAL A 611 12.33 38.45 3.62
CA VAL A 611 11.91 39.18 2.41
C VAL A 611 10.97 40.34 2.77
N GLU A 612 11.06 41.43 2.02
CA GLU A 612 10.08 42.53 2.11
C GLU A 612 8.74 42.09 1.51
N ASN A 613 7.63 42.59 2.07
CA ASN A 613 6.28 42.31 1.58
C ASN A 613 5.95 40.81 1.46
N ALA A 614 6.21 40.03 2.51
CA ALA A 614 5.86 38.63 2.58
C ALA A 614 4.42 38.36 2.13
N GLN A 615 4.20 37.43 1.23
CA GLN A 615 2.89 37.05 0.69
C GLN A 615 2.52 35.59 0.96
N TRP A 616 3.50 34.75 1.16
CA TRP A 616 3.30 33.34 1.33
C TRP A 616 4.20 32.77 2.43
N VAL A 617 3.66 31.80 3.18
CA VAL A 617 4.40 31.00 4.15
C VAL A 617 4.25 29.54 3.79
N ARG A 618 5.33 28.79 3.94
CA ARG A 618 5.34 27.32 3.91
C ARG A 618 5.91 26.75 5.20
N TYR A 619 5.40 25.60 5.59
CA TYR A 619 5.96 24.78 6.65
C TYR A 619 6.21 23.36 6.14
N ALA A 620 7.38 22.80 6.48
CA ALA A 620 7.77 21.43 6.13
C ALA A 620 7.61 21.09 4.63
N TRP A 621 7.86 22.07 3.75
CA TRP A 621 7.63 21.97 2.30
C TRP A 621 8.83 21.37 1.57
N LYS A 622 9.22 20.16 1.96
CA LYS A 622 10.33 19.38 1.38
C LYS A 622 9.91 17.92 1.24
N ASN A 623 10.59 17.15 0.39
CA ASN A 623 10.38 15.70 0.32
C ASN A 623 10.57 15.07 1.69
N ASN A 624 11.67 15.43 2.36
CA ASN A 624 12.03 14.98 3.70
C ASN A 624 12.38 16.19 4.58
N PRO A 625 11.39 16.82 5.23
CA PRO A 625 11.63 17.90 6.18
C PRO A 625 12.08 17.32 7.53
N ALA A 626 13.29 16.77 7.57
CA ALA A 626 13.81 16.00 8.71
C ALA A 626 13.91 16.79 10.03
N ARG A 627 13.87 18.14 9.96
CA ARG A 627 13.93 19.01 11.14
C ARG A 627 12.56 19.54 11.57
N ALA A 628 11.46 19.12 10.93
CA ALA A 628 10.11 19.55 11.28
C ALA A 628 9.78 19.17 12.72
N ASN A 629 9.50 20.19 13.56
CA ASN A 629 9.33 20.04 15.01
C ASN A 629 8.09 20.75 15.58
N VAL A 630 7.14 21.12 14.74
CA VAL A 630 5.88 21.71 15.22
C VAL A 630 4.91 20.61 15.60
N TYR A 631 4.70 20.43 16.90
CA TYR A 631 3.74 19.49 17.48
C TYR A 631 2.73 20.24 18.34
N GLY A 632 1.46 19.83 18.28
CA GLY A 632 0.42 20.38 19.15
C GLY A 632 0.32 19.65 20.49
N LYS A 633 -0.49 20.21 21.40
CA LYS A 633 -0.87 19.53 22.66
C LYS A 633 -1.44 18.13 22.43
N SER A 634 -1.96 17.87 21.24
CA SER A 634 -2.35 16.54 20.76
C SER A 634 -1.20 15.53 20.72
N THR A 635 0.05 15.94 20.84
CA THR A 635 1.27 15.15 20.54
C THR A 635 1.46 14.76 19.08
N LEU A 636 0.62 15.28 18.18
CA LEU A 636 0.69 15.03 16.74
C LEU A 636 1.44 16.17 16.02
N PRO A 637 2.16 15.88 14.93
CA PRO A 637 2.85 16.89 14.15
C PRO A 637 1.86 17.74 13.34
N MET A 638 2.23 19.00 13.09
CA MET A 638 1.54 19.85 12.13
C MET A 638 1.76 19.35 10.70
N SER A 639 0.69 19.36 9.91
CA SER A 639 0.80 19.01 8.49
C SER A 639 1.66 20.02 7.73
N PRO A 640 2.51 19.55 6.78
CA PRO A 640 3.06 20.46 5.77
C PRO A 640 1.96 21.30 5.13
N CYS A 641 2.21 22.58 4.94
CA CYS A 641 1.21 23.50 4.39
C CYS A 641 1.85 24.65 3.62
N GLN A 642 1.05 25.23 2.72
CA GLN A 642 1.31 26.52 2.09
C GLN A 642 0.14 27.47 2.39
N LEU A 643 0.44 28.64 2.90
CA LEU A 643 -0.53 29.63 3.33
C LEU A 643 -0.28 30.96 2.61
N LYS A 644 -1.35 31.60 2.19
CA LYS A 644 -1.33 32.98 1.71
C LYS A 644 -1.49 33.91 2.92
N LEU A 645 -0.70 34.99 2.96
CA LEU A 645 -0.73 36.00 4.02
C LEU A 645 -1.68 37.15 3.71
#